data_fb22dd596eab40889727dcda8b739367
#
_entry.id   fb22dd596eab40889727dcda8b739367
#
_cell.length_a   1.000
_cell.length_b   1.000
_cell.length_c   1.000
_cell.angle_alpha   90.00
_cell.angle_beta   90.00
_cell.angle_gamma   90.00
#
_symmetry.space_group_name_H-M   'P 1'
#
loop_
_entity.id
_entity.type
_entity.pdbx_description
1 polymer ?
#
loop_
_entity_poly.entity_id
_entity_poly.type
_entity_poly.pdbx_seq_one_letter_code
_entity_poly.pdbx_strand_id
1 'polypeptide(L)'
;MSPIDDHHAALGGDGGVLGPPTGPELGTPDGIGRFRHHLHGSIYWSPGTGAHEVHGAILATWSGMGWERSPLGYPTTDETGTPDGIGRFNHFQNGSIYWTPGTGAFEVRGAIHALWAQLGYERSALGYPLSNETTTPDRHSQHSRFQGGDIWWDAHRGAYEALTRPAFPKPDPALGGVWEVAGFHAGISGLHAALLPTGARGSVWLLSYLDETGHGHHDPQPAHEGESRVLDLDTRTASTPGLEGGHHLPNLFCGGHAFLPDGRLLMVGGDREVQDRLKMLHTFTPGGPGGGRWRDVGRMAEGRWYPTAVTLPDGRVLIVAGERRVFDPAQGPNPNLGYEIFDPRTDTVGPRVPAPAFEHFGGSVTYPFVFVLPDRRVLVHGGTHTVFLDPDTGTVAPTHLEAVARPDRNSRTYGVEGTSVLLPLLPDANPPYRARVLALGGGGQPPVGMRTPATASCEVLDLGVPDPGWAAAAPMHAARVMPDAVLLPDRTVLVMSGSSRGFADNGANPVWESELYDPATDTWTSMDHTEVPRLYHATALLLPDATVMTTGTDATWNPEVIPVSELRLEIFRPPYLFRGERPKIVSAPDAVDHGNTVTIGTPDAATITTAALMRNGSCTHSFNPDQRHVGLEITARAADELTLRMPPDGAVAPPGWYMLFLLRDGVPSEAEFVRLG
;
A
#
# COMPACT_ATOMS: atom_id res chain seq x y z
N MET A 1 21.86 -4.63 58.73
CA MET A 1 22.08 -5.26 57.43
C MET A 1 21.52 -4.29 56.37
N SER A 2 22.07 -4.28 55.20
CA SER A 2 21.53 -3.46 54.11
C SER A 2 20.25 -4.09 53.55
N PRO A 3 19.39 -3.34 52.85
CA PRO A 3 18.24 -3.94 52.14
C PRO A 3 18.61 -5.09 51.19
N ILE A 4 19.82 -5.06 50.63
CA ILE A 4 20.35 -6.12 49.76
C ILE A 4 20.71 -7.36 50.61
N ASP A 5 21.32 -7.19 51.79
CA ASP A 5 21.63 -8.31 52.71
C ASP A 5 20.37 -8.99 53.21
N ASP A 6 19.36 -8.20 53.59
CA ASP A 6 18.08 -8.71 54.07
C ASP A 6 17.34 -9.49 52.97
N HIS A 7 17.38 -8.98 51.76
CA HIS A 7 16.77 -9.64 50.59
C HIS A 7 17.52 -10.93 50.22
N HIS A 8 18.86 -10.91 50.20
CA HIS A 8 19.68 -12.12 49.96
C HIS A 8 19.33 -13.23 50.97
N ALA A 9 19.23 -12.85 52.28
CA ALA A 9 18.86 -13.78 53.34
C ALA A 9 17.44 -14.38 53.09
N ALA A 10 16.48 -13.55 52.64
CA ALA A 10 15.12 -14.00 52.30
C ALA A 10 15.10 -14.98 51.13
N LEU A 11 16.02 -14.86 50.17
CA LEU A 11 16.19 -15.77 49.00
C LEU A 11 16.96 -17.05 49.34
N GLY A 12 17.26 -17.31 50.63
CA GLY A 12 17.96 -18.52 51.13
C GLY A 12 19.46 -18.32 51.34
N GLY A 13 19.96 -17.09 51.28
CA GLY A 13 21.36 -16.75 51.50
C GLY A 13 22.32 -17.46 50.54
N ASP A 14 23.50 -17.84 51.04
CA ASP A 14 24.56 -18.49 50.24
C ASP A 14 24.13 -19.84 49.64
N GLY A 15 23.13 -20.49 50.21
CA GLY A 15 22.55 -21.73 49.71
C GLY A 15 21.34 -21.53 48.79
N GLY A 16 20.88 -20.30 48.61
CA GLY A 16 19.74 -19.95 47.78
C GLY A 16 20.07 -19.85 46.29
N VAL A 17 19.09 -19.37 45.53
CA VAL A 17 19.15 -19.31 44.04
C VAL A 17 20.31 -18.49 43.49
N LEU A 18 20.74 -17.45 44.22
CA LEU A 18 21.83 -16.57 43.79
C LEU A 18 23.23 -17.08 44.19
N GLY A 19 23.32 -17.96 45.20
CA GLY A 19 24.60 -18.37 45.77
C GLY A 19 25.29 -17.25 46.58
N PRO A 20 26.54 -17.45 47.01
CA PRO A 20 27.26 -16.47 47.80
C PRO A 20 27.59 -15.19 47.04
N PRO A 21 27.75 -14.04 47.73
CA PRO A 21 28.20 -12.80 47.09
C PRO A 21 29.62 -12.95 46.52
N THR A 22 29.87 -12.36 45.34
CA THR A 22 31.17 -12.36 44.66
C THR A 22 31.97 -11.08 44.91
N GLY A 23 31.38 -10.10 45.62
CA GLY A 23 31.98 -8.83 45.91
C GLY A 23 31.22 -8.01 46.98
N PRO A 24 31.71 -6.83 47.31
CA PRO A 24 31.02 -5.93 48.25
C PRO A 24 29.77 -5.32 47.57
N GLU A 25 28.90 -4.77 48.41
CA GLU A 25 27.80 -3.90 47.91
C GLU A 25 28.40 -2.57 47.43
N LEU A 26 28.00 -2.15 46.21
CA LEU A 26 28.48 -0.96 45.54
C LEU A 26 27.31 -0.01 45.22
N GLY A 27 27.60 1.27 45.06
CA GLY A 27 26.67 2.22 44.48
C GLY A 27 26.53 1.99 42.99
N THR A 28 25.32 2.17 42.46
CA THR A 28 25.08 2.10 41.00
C THR A 28 25.71 3.29 40.27
N PRO A 29 26.18 3.10 39.03
CA PRO A 29 26.79 4.16 38.25
C PRO A 29 25.92 5.40 37.99
N ASP A 30 24.60 5.30 38.07
CA ASP A 30 23.66 6.43 38.00
C ASP A 30 23.59 7.27 39.31
N GLY A 31 24.21 6.77 40.38
CA GLY A 31 24.24 7.44 41.69
C GLY A 31 22.95 7.35 42.52
N ILE A 32 21.96 6.59 42.08
CA ILE A 32 20.63 6.50 42.72
C ILE A 32 20.53 5.30 43.64
N GLY A 33 20.99 4.14 43.16
CA GLY A 33 20.79 2.86 43.83
C GLY A 33 22.07 2.20 44.31
N ARG A 34 21.92 0.95 44.68
CA ARG A 34 23.00 0.06 45.10
C ARG A 34 22.79 -1.32 44.53
N PHE A 35 23.88 -2.10 44.38
CA PHE A 35 23.83 -3.46 43.89
C PHE A 35 24.89 -4.34 44.52
N ARG A 36 24.68 -5.64 44.45
CA ARG A 36 25.68 -6.66 44.78
C ARG A 36 25.56 -7.82 43.79
N HIS A 37 26.70 -8.24 43.27
CA HIS A 37 26.80 -9.44 42.46
C HIS A 37 26.94 -10.68 43.34
N HIS A 38 26.31 -11.76 42.92
CA HIS A 38 26.35 -13.08 43.50
C HIS A 38 26.80 -14.10 42.45
N LEU A 39 27.07 -15.33 42.87
CA LEU A 39 27.60 -16.38 41.96
C LEU A 39 26.70 -16.63 40.72
N HIS A 40 25.38 -16.57 40.89
CA HIS A 40 24.42 -16.89 39.87
C HIS A 40 23.51 -15.73 39.46
N GLY A 41 23.68 -14.53 40.01
CA GLY A 41 22.82 -13.38 39.75
C GLY A 41 23.28 -12.10 40.41
N SER A 42 22.36 -11.16 40.55
CA SER A 42 22.61 -9.87 41.20
C SER A 42 21.38 -9.36 41.93
N ILE A 43 21.56 -8.65 43.03
CA ILE A 43 20.51 -7.91 43.71
C ILE A 43 20.77 -6.43 43.49
N TYR A 44 19.75 -5.72 42.97
CA TYR A 44 19.73 -4.27 42.82
C TYR A 44 18.70 -3.66 43.75
N TRP A 45 19.04 -2.53 44.33
CA TRP A 45 18.17 -1.76 45.20
C TRP A 45 18.11 -0.29 44.76
N SER A 46 16.93 0.29 44.78
CA SER A 46 16.76 1.74 44.70
C SER A 46 15.70 2.21 45.72
N PRO A 47 15.70 3.51 46.07
CA PRO A 47 14.67 4.04 47.01
C PRO A 47 13.24 3.87 46.45
N GLY A 48 13.08 3.82 45.13
CA GLY A 48 11.78 3.72 44.46
C GLY A 48 11.28 2.30 44.22
N THR A 49 12.18 1.31 44.12
CA THR A 49 11.80 -0.07 43.81
C THR A 49 11.95 -1.06 44.94
N GLY A 50 12.84 -0.79 45.92
CA GLY A 50 13.27 -1.78 46.88
C GLY A 50 14.41 -2.66 46.35
N ALA A 51 14.71 -3.75 47.07
CA ALA A 51 15.73 -4.71 46.64
C ALA A 51 15.07 -5.86 45.85
N HIS A 52 15.58 -6.12 44.66
CA HIS A 52 15.11 -7.20 43.78
C HIS A 52 16.26 -7.93 43.13
N GLU A 53 16.08 -9.23 42.95
CA GLU A 53 17.07 -10.07 42.29
C GLU A 53 16.78 -10.20 40.79
N VAL A 54 17.83 -10.38 40.03
CA VAL A 54 17.80 -10.73 38.62
C VAL A 54 18.89 -11.77 38.36
N HIS A 55 18.56 -12.88 37.67
CA HIS A 55 19.55 -13.93 37.40
C HIS A 55 19.40 -14.53 35.99
N GLY A 56 20.27 -15.46 35.63
CA GLY A 56 20.20 -16.25 34.39
C GLY A 56 20.15 -15.45 33.09
N ALA A 57 19.30 -15.88 32.16
CA ALA A 57 19.17 -15.27 30.85
C ALA A 57 18.55 -13.86 30.90
N ILE A 58 17.68 -13.60 31.88
CA ILE A 58 17.08 -12.27 32.09
C ILE A 58 18.16 -11.27 32.50
N LEU A 59 19.04 -11.66 33.40
CA LEU A 59 20.21 -10.85 33.81
C LEU A 59 21.12 -10.56 32.61
N ALA A 60 21.41 -11.58 31.78
CA ALA A 60 22.27 -11.44 30.61
C ALA A 60 21.67 -10.44 29.60
N THR A 61 20.37 -10.49 29.36
CA THR A 61 19.67 -9.53 28.48
C THR A 61 19.73 -8.12 29.04
N TRP A 62 19.38 -7.94 30.33
CA TRP A 62 19.39 -6.64 30.97
C TRP A 62 20.80 -6.03 31.06
N SER A 63 21.81 -6.85 31.36
CA SER A 63 23.20 -6.41 31.34
C SER A 63 23.68 -5.95 29.96
N GLY A 64 23.30 -6.67 28.91
CA GLY A 64 23.59 -6.30 27.53
C GLY A 64 22.94 -4.99 27.08
N MET A 65 21.86 -4.58 27.76
CA MET A 65 21.17 -3.29 27.52
C MET A 65 21.77 -2.12 28.32
N GLY A 66 22.63 -2.37 29.31
CA GLY A 66 23.27 -1.34 30.12
C GLY A 66 22.76 -1.21 31.56
N TRP A 67 22.16 -2.29 32.11
CA TRP A 67 21.71 -2.40 33.51
C TRP A 67 20.65 -1.33 33.86
N GLU A 68 20.75 -0.70 35.05
CA GLU A 68 19.85 0.36 35.49
C GLU A 68 19.84 1.61 34.62
N ARG A 69 20.85 1.79 33.76
CA ARG A 69 20.92 2.87 32.76
C ARG A 69 20.23 2.53 31.48
N SER A 70 19.79 1.27 31.33
CA SER A 70 18.97 0.87 30.16
C SER A 70 17.63 1.60 30.18
N PRO A 71 16.90 1.61 29.06
CA PRO A 71 15.53 2.12 29.03
C PRO A 71 14.58 1.46 30.02
N LEU A 72 14.89 0.24 30.52
CA LEU A 72 14.09 -0.48 31.51
C LEU A 72 14.18 0.10 32.89
N GLY A 73 15.32 0.68 33.28
CA GLY A 73 15.57 1.11 34.66
C GLY A 73 15.82 -0.05 35.62
N TYR A 74 15.48 0.13 36.89
CA TYR A 74 15.66 -0.85 37.97
C TYR A 74 14.59 -1.94 37.96
N PRO A 75 14.93 -3.18 38.43
CA PRO A 75 13.94 -4.23 38.65
C PRO A 75 12.94 -3.82 39.73
N THR A 76 11.68 -4.20 39.54
CA THR A 76 10.57 -3.94 40.50
C THR A 76 9.98 -5.24 41.05
N THR A 77 10.41 -6.40 40.54
CA THR A 77 10.06 -7.72 41.03
C THR A 77 11.28 -8.63 41.00
N ASP A 78 11.27 -9.64 41.85
CA ASP A 78 12.13 -10.79 41.69
C ASP A 78 11.74 -11.61 40.46
N GLU A 79 12.62 -12.51 39.97
CA GLU A 79 12.29 -13.40 38.87
C GLU A 79 11.15 -14.34 39.28
N THR A 80 10.05 -14.26 38.53
CA THR A 80 8.79 -14.94 38.80
C THR A 80 8.43 -15.86 37.65
N GLY A 81 7.81 -17.01 37.96
CA GLY A 81 7.24 -17.88 36.95
C GLY A 81 6.01 -17.26 36.30
N THR A 82 5.87 -17.44 35.00
CA THR A 82 4.67 -16.99 34.27
C THR A 82 3.42 -17.79 34.66
N PRO A 83 2.23 -17.17 34.62
CA PRO A 83 0.97 -17.85 34.99
C PRO A 83 0.65 -19.10 34.19
N ASP A 84 1.17 -19.25 32.96
CA ASP A 84 1.03 -20.46 32.14
C ASP A 84 2.01 -21.59 32.54
N GLY A 85 2.95 -21.32 33.44
CA GLY A 85 3.94 -22.26 33.93
C GLY A 85 5.08 -22.61 32.97
N ILE A 86 5.21 -21.89 31.85
CA ILE A 86 6.23 -22.19 30.82
C ILE A 86 7.47 -21.32 30.98
N GLY A 87 7.28 -20.01 31.21
CA GLY A 87 8.32 -19.00 31.22
C GLY A 87 8.63 -18.42 32.59
N ARG A 88 9.52 -17.44 32.56
CA ARG A 88 9.91 -16.62 33.74
C ARG A 88 10.05 -15.17 33.29
N PHE A 89 9.89 -14.22 34.21
CA PHE A 89 10.03 -12.80 33.96
C PHE A 89 10.50 -12.02 35.21
N ASN A 90 11.11 -10.85 34.94
CA ASN A 90 11.21 -9.75 35.87
C ASN A 90 10.49 -8.52 35.31
N HIS A 91 9.75 -7.82 36.11
CA HIS A 91 9.32 -6.46 35.82
C HIS A 91 10.40 -5.45 36.20
N PHE A 92 10.48 -4.38 35.42
CA PHE A 92 11.34 -3.22 35.63
C PHE A 92 10.49 -1.95 35.65
N GLN A 93 11.09 -0.81 35.94
CA GLN A 93 10.37 0.47 36.02
C GLN A 93 9.61 0.84 34.77
N ASN A 94 10.14 0.49 33.57
CA ASN A 94 9.58 0.92 32.29
C ASN A 94 9.26 -0.26 31.32
N GLY A 95 9.18 -1.48 31.83
CA GLY A 95 8.89 -2.66 31.02
C GLY A 95 9.19 -3.96 31.72
N SER A 96 9.43 -5.02 30.97
CA SER A 96 9.69 -6.35 31.51
C SER A 96 10.62 -7.13 30.59
N ILE A 97 11.34 -8.12 31.15
CA ILE A 97 12.04 -9.14 30.36
C ILE A 97 11.36 -10.47 30.64
N TYR A 98 10.97 -11.15 29.58
CA TYR A 98 10.38 -12.48 29.61
C TYR A 98 11.32 -13.49 28.99
N TRP A 99 11.37 -14.68 29.57
CA TRP A 99 12.19 -15.80 29.10
C TRP A 99 11.39 -17.08 29.03
N THR A 100 11.63 -17.88 27.99
CA THR A 100 11.23 -19.29 27.93
C THR A 100 12.37 -20.14 27.34
N PRO A 101 12.38 -21.49 27.57
CA PRO A 101 13.35 -22.37 26.93
C PRO A 101 13.32 -22.31 25.41
N GLY A 102 12.16 -21.98 24.81
CA GLY A 102 11.94 -21.97 23.37
C GLY A 102 12.24 -20.64 22.68
N THR A 103 12.06 -19.53 23.40
CA THR A 103 12.24 -18.18 22.82
C THR A 103 13.58 -17.54 23.18
N GLY A 104 14.13 -17.84 24.36
CA GLY A 104 15.17 -17.03 24.99
C GLY A 104 14.58 -15.86 25.77
N ALA A 105 15.44 -14.91 26.18
CA ALA A 105 15.04 -13.76 27.00
C ALA A 105 14.98 -12.49 26.13
N PHE A 106 13.83 -11.82 26.12
CA PHE A 106 13.61 -10.59 25.38
C PHE A 106 12.88 -9.53 26.23
N GLU A 107 13.24 -8.27 26.01
CA GLU A 107 12.59 -7.14 26.66
C GLU A 107 11.37 -6.66 25.87
N VAL A 108 10.38 -6.18 26.60
CA VAL A 108 9.21 -5.45 26.06
C VAL A 108 9.01 -4.25 26.97
N ARG A 109 8.87 -3.03 26.41
CA ARG A 109 8.83 -1.79 27.20
C ARG A 109 7.84 -0.76 26.65
N GLY A 110 7.66 0.32 27.42
CA GLY A 110 6.88 1.49 27.00
C GLY A 110 5.45 1.16 26.57
N ALA A 111 5.00 1.80 25.51
CA ALA A 111 3.64 1.64 24.98
C ALA A 111 3.38 0.22 24.42
N ILE A 112 4.39 -0.43 23.84
CA ILE A 112 4.29 -1.82 23.38
C ILE A 112 4.01 -2.76 24.54
N HIS A 113 4.75 -2.59 25.67
CA HIS A 113 4.51 -3.36 26.88
C HIS A 113 3.11 -3.11 27.45
N ALA A 114 2.65 -1.83 27.46
CA ALA A 114 1.34 -1.47 27.97
C ALA A 114 0.20 -2.14 27.16
N LEU A 115 0.32 -2.15 25.84
CA LEU A 115 -0.65 -2.83 24.98
C LEU A 115 -0.61 -4.35 25.18
N TRP A 116 0.57 -4.97 25.22
CA TRP A 116 0.70 -6.40 25.48
C TRP A 116 0.12 -6.80 26.84
N ALA A 117 0.28 -5.96 27.86
CA ALA A 117 -0.36 -6.13 29.16
C ALA A 117 -1.89 -6.11 29.08
N GLN A 118 -2.48 -5.17 28.30
CA GLN A 118 -3.92 -5.09 28.08
C GLN A 118 -4.46 -6.34 27.37
N LEU A 119 -3.69 -6.90 26.43
CA LEU A 119 -4.03 -8.12 25.70
C LEU A 119 -3.92 -9.39 26.58
N GLY A 120 -3.26 -9.35 27.73
CA GLY A 120 -3.12 -10.48 28.66
C GLY A 120 -1.75 -11.14 28.69
N TYR A 121 -0.71 -10.41 28.28
CA TYR A 121 0.68 -10.87 28.25
C TYR A 121 0.88 -12.17 27.44
N GLU A 122 1.67 -13.11 27.96
CA GLU A 122 1.97 -14.41 27.34
C GLU A 122 0.72 -15.29 27.10
N ARG A 123 -0.39 -15.02 27.76
CA ARG A 123 -1.66 -15.72 27.58
C ARG A 123 -2.52 -15.15 26.45
N SER A 124 -2.12 -14.03 25.87
CA SER A 124 -2.77 -13.47 24.68
C SER A 124 -2.49 -14.35 23.43
N ALA A 125 -3.16 -14.07 22.33
CA ALA A 125 -2.86 -14.67 21.05
C ALA A 125 -1.43 -14.43 20.58
N LEU A 126 -0.77 -13.38 21.08
CA LEU A 126 0.61 -13.04 20.75
C LEU A 126 1.64 -13.99 21.40
N GLY A 127 1.36 -14.57 22.57
CA GLY A 127 2.33 -15.41 23.28
C GLY A 127 3.55 -14.61 23.76
N TYR A 128 4.71 -15.26 23.79
CA TYR A 128 5.97 -14.71 24.29
C TYR A 128 6.71 -13.84 23.26
N PRO A 129 7.50 -12.84 23.69
CA PRO A 129 8.33 -12.05 22.80
C PRO A 129 9.43 -12.89 22.14
N LEU A 130 9.73 -12.56 20.87
CA LEU A 130 10.77 -13.16 20.03
C LEU A 130 11.88 -12.18 19.67
N SER A 131 11.73 -10.90 20.00
CA SER A 131 12.76 -9.87 19.81
C SER A 131 12.69 -8.84 20.91
N ASN A 132 13.81 -8.19 21.16
CA ASN A 132 13.83 -6.91 21.85
C ASN A 132 13.11 -5.86 20.98
N GLU A 133 12.68 -4.76 21.60
CA GLU A 133 12.12 -3.63 20.87
C GLU A 133 13.16 -3.07 19.89
N THR A 134 12.78 -3.00 18.63
CA THR A 134 13.62 -2.53 17.53
C THR A 134 13.05 -1.22 16.98
N THR A 135 13.91 -0.23 16.83
CA THR A 135 13.55 1.03 16.16
C THR A 135 13.77 0.86 14.65
N THR A 136 12.80 1.29 13.85
CA THR A 136 12.92 1.30 12.38
C THR A 136 14.10 2.18 11.92
N PRO A 137 14.71 1.90 10.75
CA PRO A 137 15.85 2.67 10.25
C PRO A 137 15.60 4.17 10.12
N ASP A 138 14.36 4.58 9.82
CA ASP A 138 13.91 5.96 9.74
C ASP A 138 13.63 6.59 11.12
N ARG A 139 13.68 5.79 12.20
CA ARG A 139 13.45 6.19 13.60
C ARG A 139 12.03 6.70 13.92
N HIS A 140 11.05 6.43 13.07
CA HIS A 140 9.67 6.87 13.29
C HIS A 140 8.80 5.82 13.97
N SER A 141 9.19 4.55 13.94
CA SER A 141 8.45 3.46 14.58
C SER A 141 9.34 2.55 15.40
N GLN A 142 8.71 1.84 16.34
CA GLN A 142 9.31 0.79 17.16
C GLN A 142 8.43 -0.45 17.06
N HIS A 143 9.01 -1.63 17.16
CA HIS A 143 8.26 -2.87 17.21
C HIS A 143 8.94 -3.94 18.01
N SER A 144 8.14 -4.85 18.56
CA SER A 144 8.57 -6.11 19.17
C SER A 144 7.83 -7.25 18.52
N ARG A 145 8.55 -8.32 18.18
CA ARG A 145 7.99 -9.55 17.63
C ARG A 145 7.59 -10.47 18.77
N PHE A 146 6.47 -11.18 18.57
CA PHE A 146 5.96 -12.19 19.48
C PHE A 146 5.71 -13.50 18.72
N GLN A 147 5.42 -14.59 19.41
CA GLN A 147 5.15 -15.89 18.80
C GLN A 147 3.94 -15.88 17.87
N GLY A 148 2.90 -15.12 18.22
CA GLY A 148 1.64 -15.02 17.52
C GLY A 148 1.46 -13.71 16.72
N GLY A 149 2.44 -12.80 16.66
CA GLY A 149 2.32 -11.53 15.95
C GLY A 149 3.37 -10.52 16.34
N ASP A 150 3.17 -9.30 15.88
CA ASP A 150 4.03 -8.17 16.19
C ASP A 150 3.20 -7.06 16.84
N ILE A 151 3.77 -6.34 17.81
CA ILE A 151 3.23 -5.06 18.25
C ILE A 151 4.14 -3.96 17.72
N TRP A 152 3.54 -3.01 17.05
CA TRP A 152 4.17 -1.81 16.52
C TRP A 152 3.77 -0.61 17.36
N TRP A 153 4.63 0.39 17.40
CA TRP A 153 4.36 1.70 17.98
C TRP A 153 4.88 2.79 17.04
N ASP A 154 4.08 3.83 16.87
CA ASP A 154 4.50 5.10 16.27
C ASP A 154 3.92 6.28 17.05
N ALA A 155 4.48 7.48 16.84
CA ALA A 155 4.12 8.66 17.61
C ALA A 155 2.69 9.17 17.34
N HIS A 156 2.08 8.78 16.21
CA HIS A 156 0.75 9.25 15.84
C HIS A 156 -0.36 8.33 16.36
N ARG A 157 -0.11 7.02 16.48
CA ARG A 157 -1.10 6.00 16.82
C ARG A 157 -0.92 5.38 18.19
N GLY A 158 0.26 5.53 18.77
CA GLY A 158 0.63 4.71 19.93
C GLY A 158 0.97 3.28 19.54
N ALA A 159 0.71 2.33 20.43
CA ALA A 159 0.97 0.91 20.19
C ALA A 159 -0.24 0.22 19.58
N TYR A 160 -0.02 -0.66 18.60
CA TYR A 160 -1.06 -1.46 17.93
C TYR A 160 -0.55 -2.85 17.55
N GLU A 161 -1.45 -3.81 17.52
CA GLU A 161 -1.17 -5.20 17.14
C GLU A 161 -1.22 -5.36 15.61
N ALA A 162 -0.21 -6.00 15.02
CA ALA A 162 -0.23 -6.34 13.61
C ALA A 162 -0.71 -7.79 13.43
N LEU A 163 -1.58 -8.01 12.43
CA LEU A 163 -2.06 -9.36 12.10
C LEU A 163 -0.89 -10.27 11.72
N THR A 164 -0.87 -11.46 12.29
CA THR A 164 0.18 -12.44 12.01
C THR A 164 -0.12 -13.20 10.73
N ARG A 165 0.88 -13.27 9.88
CA ARG A 165 0.85 -14.10 8.68
C ARG A 165 0.96 -15.58 9.06
N PRO A 166 0.11 -16.45 8.52
CA PRO A 166 0.34 -17.90 8.61
C PRO A 166 1.70 -18.29 7.98
N ALA A 167 2.29 -19.35 8.46
CA ALA A 167 3.51 -19.89 7.85
C ALA A 167 3.18 -20.51 6.49
N PHE A 168 3.65 -19.89 5.42
CA PHE A 168 3.54 -20.44 4.06
C PHE A 168 4.91 -20.91 3.57
N PRO A 169 4.97 -22.01 2.79
CA PRO A 169 6.21 -22.40 2.14
C PRO A 169 6.61 -21.32 1.11
N LYS A 170 7.90 -20.97 1.10
CA LYS A 170 8.42 -20.05 0.09
C LYS A 170 8.58 -20.79 -1.25
N PRO A 171 8.06 -20.24 -2.36
CA PRO A 171 8.26 -20.82 -3.68
C PRO A 171 9.72 -20.65 -4.15
N ASP A 172 10.09 -21.38 -5.20
CA ASP A 172 11.29 -21.04 -5.96
C ASP A 172 11.15 -19.60 -6.52
N PRO A 173 12.08 -18.69 -6.23
CA PRO A 173 12.00 -17.30 -6.68
C PRO A 173 11.82 -17.13 -8.20
N ALA A 174 12.43 -18.01 -9.01
CA ALA A 174 12.29 -17.97 -10.46
C ALA A 174 10.91 -18.42 -10.98
N LEU A 175 10.08 -19.02 -10.11
CA LEU A 175 8.72 -19.47 -10.42
C LEU A 175 7.65 -18.61 -9.74
N GLY A 176 7.82 -18.30 -8.46
CA GLY A 176 6.82 -17.63 -7.64
C GLY A 176 7.18 -16.21 -7.20
N GLY A 177 8.36 -15.70 -7.53
CA GLY A 177 8.84 -14.44 -7.00
C GLY A 177 9.07 -14.44 -5.50
N VAL A 178 9.32 -13.27 -4.92
CA VAL A 178 9.59 -13.11 -3.48
C VAL A 178 8.95 -11.84 -2.96
N TRP A 179 8.22 -11.93 -1.86
CA TRP A 179 7.80 -10.79 -1.05
C TRP A 179 8.80 -10.52 0.06
N GLU A 180 9.12 -9.25 0.26
CA GLU A 180 10.02 -8.76 1.33
C GLU A 180 9.42 -7.52 1.98
N VAL A 181 9.37 -7.49 3.32
CA VAL A 181 9.05 -6.26 4.04
C VAL A 181 10.20 -5.28 3.86
N ALA A 182 9.92 -4.09 3.39
CA ALA A 182 10.92 -3.04 3.24
C ALA A 182 11.48 -2.64 4.62
N GLY A 183 12.77 -2.41 4.70
CA GLY A 183 13.42 -1.92 5.92
C GLY A 183 13.18 -0.43 6.19
N PHE A 184 12.17 0.17 5.58
CA PHE A 184 11.80 1.59 5.69
C PHE A 184 10.31 1.76 5.44
N HIS A 185 9.74 2.89 5.87
CA HIS A 185 8.36 3.29 5.60
C HIS A 185 8.23 4.82 5.49
N ALA A 186 7.09 5.31 5.04
CA ALA A 186 6.86 6.74 4.82
C ALA A 186 6.33 7.50 6.06
N GLY A 187 6.09 6.80 7.17
CA GLY A 187 5.49 7.38 8.39
C GLY A 187 3.98 7.55 8.32
N ILE A 188 3.35 7.20 7.20
CA ILE A 188 1.89 7.19 7.03
C ILE A 188 1.45 5.90 6.36
N SER A 189 0.19 5.53 6.51
CA SER A 189 -0.46 4.48 5.73
C SER A 189 -0.80 5.05 4.36
N GLY A 190 -0.24 4.51 3.29
CA GLY A 190 -0.44 5.04 1.94
C GLY A 190 -1.77 4.59 1.35
N LEU A 191 -2.86 5.31 1.65
CA LEU A 191 -4.22 5.01 1.16
C LEU A 191 -4.45 5.47 -0.28
N HIS A 192 -3.65 6.42 -0.72
CA HIS A 192 -3.44 6.81 -2.11
C HIS A 192 -1.94 6.78 -2.37
N ALA A 193 -1.55 6.34 -3.55
CA ALA A 193 -0.16 6.27 -3.94
C ALA A 193 0.04 6.60 -5.43
N ALA A 194 1.14 7.31 -5.76
CA ALA A 194 1.50 7.58 -7.15
C ALA A 194 3.03 7.57 -7.33
N LEU A 195 3.49 6.99 -8.46
CA LEU A 195 4.91 6.97 -8.81
C LEU A 195 5.32 8.26 -9.53
N LEU A 196 6.13 9.07 -8.88
CA LEU A 196 6.65 10.32 -9.42
C LEU A 196 7.96 10.11 -10.19
N PRO A 197 8.14 10.75 -11.36
CA PRO A 197 9.37 10.64 -12.18
C PRO A 197 10.46 11.59 -11.65
N THR A 198 10.90 11.42 -10.41
CA THR A 198 11.90 12.28 -9.74
C THR A 198 13.06 11.43 -9.24
N GLY A 199 14.30 11.89 -9.42
CA GLY A 199 15.49 11.10 -9.11
C GLY A 199 15.74 9.96 -10.12
N ALA A 200 16.72 9.12 -9.85
CA ALA A 200 17.08 8.00 -10.74
C ALA A 200 16.07 6.84 -10.64
N ARG A 201 15.57 6.56 -9.44
CA ARG A 201 14.63 5.46 -9.16
C ARG A 201 13.19 5.92 -8.97
N GLY A 202 12.91 7.22 -9.12
CA GLY A 202 11.62 7.79 -8.82
C GLY A 202 11.40 8.07 -7.34
N SER A 203 10.24 8.63 -7.04
CA SER A 203 9.73 8.78 -5.69
C SER A 203 8.27 8.32 -5.63
N VAL A 204 7.78 7.93 -4.48
CA VAL A 204 6.37 7.58 -4.30
C VAL A 204 5.70 8.65 -3.47
N TRP A 205 4.71 9.30 -4.08
CA TRP A 205 3.78 10.14 -3.35
C TRP A 205 2.75 9.28 -2.64
N LEU A 206 2.47 9.60 -1.38
CA LEU A 206 1.51 8.92 -0.53
C LEU A 206 0.60 9.95 0.13
N LEU A 207 -0.69 9.61 0.27
CA LEU A 207 -1.67 10.38 1.01
C LEU A 207 -2.39 9.48 2.01
N SER A 208 -2.60 10.04 3.20
CA SER A 208 -3.42 9.47 4.26
C SER A 208 -4.37 10.54 4.79
N TYR A 209 -5.16 10.20 5.77
CA TYR A 209 -5.87 11.16 6.60
C TYR A 209 -5.39 11.01 8.04
N LEU A 210 -5.30 12.15 8.73
CA LEU A 210 -5.12 12.18 10.16
C LEU A 210 -6.49 12.43 10.81
N ASP A 211 -6.85 11.64 11.80
CA ASP A 211 -7.74 12.11 12.83
C ASP A 211 -6.91 12.53 14.05
N GLU A 212 -7.32 13.57 14.75
CA GLU A 212 -6.59 14.13 15.88
C GLU A 212 -6.51 13.16 17.08
N THR A 213 -7.24 12.05 17.04
CA THR A 213 -7.34 11.06 18.11
C THR A 213 -6.65 9.75 17.79
N GLY A 214 -6.16 9.58 16.54
CA GLY A 214 -5.63 8.31 16.03
C GLY A 214 -6.71 7.25 15.80
N HIS A 215 -7.99 7.66 15.78
CA HIS A 215 -9.13 6.80 15.49
C HIS A 215 -9.75 7.20 14.16
N GLY A 216 -9.84 6.26 13.19
CA GLY A 216 -10.41 6.53 11.88
C GLY A 216 -11.90 6.87 11.93
N HIS A 217 -12.33 7.74 11.03
CA HIS A 217 -13.67 7.96 10.44
C HIS A 217 -14.89 8.29 11.31
N HIS A 218 -14.88 8.26 12.64
CA HIS A 218 -16.11 8.36 13.44
C HIS A 218 -16.17 9.46 14.50
N ASP A 219 -15.18 10.34 14.58
CA ASP A 219 -15.26 11.45 15.51
C ASP A 219 -15.80 12.73 14.83
N PRO A 220 -16.86 13.38 15.35
CA PRO A 220 -17.47 14.57 14.76
C PRO A 220 -16.66 15.87 14.97
N GLN A 221 -15.34 15.80 15.11
CA GLN A 221 -14.52 17.02 15.31
C GLN A 221 -14.19 17.74 13.98
N PRO A 222 -14.13 19.07 13.97
CA PRO A 222 -14.27 19.88 12.74
C PRO A 222 -13.01 20.15 11.92
N ALA A 223 -11.89 19.45 12.11
CA ALA A 223 -10.65 19.79 11.40
C ALA A 223 -9.79 18.57 11.05
N HIS A 224 -10.29 17.72 10.13
CA HIS A 224 -9.39 16.70 9.57
C HIS A 224 -8.47 17.33 8.53
N GLU A 225 -7.18 17.24 8.80
CA GLU A 225 -6.11 17.61 7.87
C GLU A 225 -5.67 16.38 7.08
N GLY A 226 -5.37 16.56 5.78
CA GLY A 226 -4.76 15.52 4.97
C GLY A 226 -3.26 15.44 5.27
N GLU A 227 -2.73 14.25 5.38
CA GLU A 227 -1.29 14.02 5.49
C GLU A 227 -0.73 13.46 4.18
N SER A 228 0.29 14.12 3.66
CA SER A 228 0.98 13.73 2.43
C SER A 228 2.46 13.53 2.70
N ARG A 229 3.03 12.49 2.09
CA ARG A 229 4.47 12.20 2.11
C ARG A 229 4.98 11.93 0.71
N VAL A 230 6.24 12.24 0.50
CA VAL A 230 7.01 11.80 -0.67
C VAL A 230 8.16 10.94 -0.19
N LEU A 231 8.12 9.68 -0.54
CA LEU A 231 9.15 8.69 -0.27
C LEU A 231 10.12 8.65 -1.44
N ASP A 232 11.33 9.11 -1.25
CA ASP A 232 12.42 9.04 -2.22
C ASP A 232 12.98 7.60 -2.24
N LEU A 233 12.95 6.95 -3.40
CA LEU A 233 13.37 5.55 -3.55
C LEU A 233 14.90 5.39 -3.63
N ASP A 234 15.65 6.44 -3.94
CA ASP A 234 17.11 6.42 -3.93
C ASP A 234 17.66 6.48 -2.51
N THR A 235 17.16 7.41 -1.70
CA THR A 235 17.61 7.64 -0.33
C THR A 235 16.83 6.86 0.72
N ARG A 236 15.65 6.33 0.36
CA ARG A 236 14.69 5.65 1.27
C ARG A 236 14.23 6.53 2.42
N THR A 237 14.10 7.82 2.17
CA THR A 237 13.64 8.80 3.15
C THR A 237 12.34 9.44 2.71
N ALA A 238 11.46 9.72 3.67
CA ALA A 238 10.20 10.40 3.43
C ALA A 238 10.30 11.88 3.80
N SER A 239 9.62 12.72 3.03
CA SER A 239 9.51 14.15 3.25
C SER A 239 8.05 14.61 3.20
N THR A 240 7.75 15.71 3.88
CA THR A 240 6.39 16.29 3.91
C THR A 240 6.31 17.47 2.95
N PRO A 241 5.55 17.37 1.86
CA PRO A 241 5.35 18.48 0.94
C PRO A 241 4.49 19.58 1.57
N GLY A 242 4.83 20.84 1.25
CA GLY A 242 4.08 22.01 1.72
C GLY A 242 2.90 22.36 0.81
N LEU A 243 1.89 23.05 1.37
CA LEU A 243 0.85 23.71 0.59
C LEU A 243 1.28 25.16 0.30
N GLU A 244 1.02 25.65 -0.91
CA GLU A 244 1.26 27.04 -1.27
C GLU A 244 0.45 27.99 -0.37
N GLY A 245 1.11 29.03 0.16
CA GLY A 245 0.50 29.92 1.15
C GLY A 245 0.69 29.51 2.61
N GLY A 246 1.30 28.33 2.89
CA GLY A 246 1.66 27.92 4.25
C GLY A 246 0.50 27.40 5.10
N HIS A 247 -0.62 27.06 4.48
CA HIS A 247 -1.76 26.43 5.12
C HIS A 247 -1.56 24.91 5.24
N HIS A 248 -2.35 24.28 6.08
CA HIS A 248 -2.42 22.82 6.16
C HIS A 248 -3.14 22.25 4.94
N LEU A 249 -2.72 21.08 4.49
CA LEU A 249 -3.38 20.37 3.39
C LEU A 249 -4.79 19.95 3.86
N PRO A 250 -5.87 20.33 3.14
CA PRO A 250 -7.19 19.82 3.49
C PRO A 250 -7.23 18.29 3.33
N ASN A 251 -8.17 17.64 4.01
CA ASN A 251 -8.36 16.21 3.83
C ASN A 251 -8.84 15.93 2.39
N LEU A 252 -7.93 15.41 1.56
CA LEU A 252 -8.21 15.01 0.17
C LEU A 252 -8.51 13.51 0.05
N PHE A 253 -8.59 12.81 1.16
CA PHE A 253 -8.94 11.40 1.21
C PHE A 253 -10.32 11.16 0.58
N CYS A 254 -10.50 10.02 -0.07
CA CYS A 254 -11.68 9.70 -0.87
C CYS A 254 -11.83 10.53 -2.17
N GLY A 255 -10.81 11.28 -2.57
CA GLY A 255 -10.74 11.95 -3.86
C GLY A 255 -10.27 11.04 -4.99
N GLY A 256 -10.49 11.44 -6.22
CA GLY A 256 -9.84 10.86 -7.40
C GLY A 256 -8.52 11.57 -7.69
N HIS A 257 -7.63 10.92 -8.42
CA HIS A 257 -6.39 11.55 -8.90
C HIS A 257 -5.97 11.03 -10.27
N ALA A 258 -5.20 11.86 -11.01
CA ALA A 258 -4.61 11.48 -12.28
C ALA A 258 -3.35 12.32 -12.54
N PHE A 259 -2.38 11.73 -13.24
CA PHE A 259 -1.21 12.47 -13.70
C PHE A 259 -1.55 13.45 -14.82
N LEU A 260 -1.00 14.66 -14.74
CA LEU A 260 -1.00 15.65 -15.79
C LEU A 260 0.18 15.42 -16.76
N PRO A 261 0.11 15.91 -18.03
CA PRO A 261 1.18 15.73 -19.00
C PRO A 261 2.55 16.27 -18.57
N ASP A 262 2.57 17.25 -17.70
CA ASP A 262 3.79 17.87 -17.17
C ASP A 262 4.38 17.16 -15.94
N GLY A 263 3.74 16.06 -15.48
CA GLY A 263 4.17 15.26 -14.33
C GLY A 263 3.59 15.72 -12.99
N ARG A 264 2.80 16.79 -12.96
CA ARG A 264 1.99 17.11 -11.78
C ARG A 264 0.92 16.04 -11.56
N LEU A 265 0.47 15.88 -10.33
CA LEU A 265 -0.69 15.05 -9.99
C LEU A 265 -1.88 15.98 -9.70
N LEU A 266 -3.00 15.75 -10.36
CA LEU A 266 -4.28 16.40 -10.05
C LEU A 266 -5.02 15.55 -9.02
N MET A 267 -5.52 16.19 -7.97
CA MET A 267 -6.40 15.59 -6.96
C MET A 267 -7.77 16.26 -7.04
N VAL A 268 -8.83 15.48 -7.05
CA VAL A 268 -10.19 15.98 -7.28
C VAL A 268 -11.17 15.46 -6.24
N GLY A 269 -11.96 16.35 -5.65
CA GLY A 269 -12.93 16.00 -4.62
C GLY A 269 -12.28 15.52 -3.32
N GLY A 270 -12.88 14.55 -2.68
CA GLY A 270 -12.46 14.05 -1.38
C GLY A 270 -13.27 14.66 -0.24
N ASP A 271 -12.71 14.69 0.95
CA ASP A 271 -13.25 15.18 2.23
C ASP A 271 -14.72 14.88 2.50
N ARG A 272 -14.91 13.84 3.24
CA ARG A 272 -16.21 13.33 3.65
C ARG A 272 -17.05 14.33 4.47
N GLU A 273 -16.42 15.26 5.18
CA GLU A 273 -17.06 15.96 6.28
C GLU A 273 -17.54 17.36 5.93
N VAL A 274 -16.91 18.00 4.95
CA VAL A 274 -17.26 19.35 4.55
C VAL A 274 -17.74 19.38 3.11
N GLN A 275 -19.04 19.59 2.94
CA GLN A 275 -19.73 19.56 1.61
C GLN A 275 -19.00 20.38 0.53
N ASP A 276 -18.48 21.56 0.86
CA ASP A 276 -17.78 22.42 -0.11
C ASP A 276 -16.41 21.84 -0.49
N ARG A 277 -15.80 21.01 0.35
CA ARG A 277 -14.51 20.37 0.06
C ARG A 277 -14.63 19.24 -0.96
N LEU A 278 -15.81 18.65 -1.13
CA LEU A 278 -16.09 17.71 -2.23
C LEU A 278 -15.91 18.31 -3.62
N LYS A 279 -15.81 19.62 -3.74
CA LYS A 279 -15.60 20.34 -5.01
C LYS A 279 -14.15 20.70 -5.27
N MET A 280 -13.23 20.45 -4.32
CA MET A 280 -11.85 20.90 -4.39
C MET A 280 -11.08 20.31 -5.55
N LEU A 281 -10.19 21.11 -6.11
CA LEU A 281 -9.18 20.73 -7.08
C LEU A 281 -7.82 21.19 -6.56
N HIS A 282 -6.90 20.25 -6.42
CA HIS A 282 -5.51 20.53 -6.03
C HIS A 282 -4.55 19.93 -7.01
N THR A 283 -3.45 20.60 -7.28
CA THR A 283 -2.32 20.01 -8.01
C THR A 283 -1.14 19.82 -7.08
N PHE A 284 -0.48 18.69 -7.22
CA PHE A 284 0.80 18.41 -6.59
C PHE A 284 1.91 18.50 -7.63
N THR A 285 2.89 19.38 -7.41
CA THR A 285 4.09 19.50 -8.24
C THR A 285 5.22 18.76 -7.54
N PRO A 286 5.76 17.67 -8.12
CA PRO A 286 6.86 16.92 -7.52
C PRO A 286 8.19 17.67 -7.58
N GLY A 287 9.12 17.31 -6.67
CA GLY A 287 10.49 17.84 -6.61
C GLY A 287 10.64 19.10 -5.75
N GLY A 288 11.87 19.54 -5.55
CA GLY A 288 12.22 20.66 -4.68
C GLY A 288 12.18 20.30 -3.18
N PRO A 289 12.30 21.31 -2.29
CA PRO A 289 12.28 21.12 -0.85
C PRO A 289 11.00 20.40 -0.38
N GLY A 290 11.12 19.41 0.49
CA GLY A 290 10.00 18.61 0.99
C GLY A 290 9.44 17.61 -0.03
N GLY A 291 10.14 17.33 -1.13
CA GLY A 291 9.72 16.39 -2.16
C GLY A 291 8.64 16.89 -3.11
N GLY A 292 8.09 18.09 -2.88
CA GLY A 292 7.07 18.69 -3.75
C GLY A 292 6.22 19.75 -3.07
N ARG A 293 5.24 20.24 -3.81
CA ARG A 293 4.34 21.31 -3.34
C ARG A 293 2.91 21.14 -3.83
N TRP A 294 1.97 21.32 -2.94
CA TRP A 294 0.54 21.40 -3.22
C TRP A 294 0.10 22.81 -3.58
N ARG A 295 -0.88 22.91 -4.48
CA ARG A 295 -1.54 24.16 -4.87
C ARG A 295 -3.04 23.92 -5.03
N ASP A 296 -3.87 24.82 -4.48
CA ASP A 296 -5.30 24.89 -4.76
C ASP A 296 -5.50 25.53 -6.15
N VAL A 297 -6.22 24.83 -7.04
CA VAL A 297 -6.45 25.28 -8.43
C VAL A 297 -7.93 25.49 -8.73
N GLY A 298 -8.79 25.49 -7.71
CA GLY A 298 -10.18 25.88 -7.89
C GLY A 298 -11.20 24.85 -7.41
N ARG A 299 -12.39 24.94 -8.01
CA ARG A 299 -13.56 24.15 -7.57
C ARG A 299 -14.34 23.65 -8.77
N MET A 300 -14.81 22.40 -8.68
CA MET A 300 -15.81 21.82 -9.56
C MET A 300 -17.19 22.46 -9.35
N ALA A 301 -18.08 22.36 -10.33
CA ALA A 301 -19.45 22.84 -10.21
C ALA A 301 -20.25 22.08 -9.15
N GLU A 302 -20.05 20.75 -9.07
CA GLU A 302 -20.71 19.88 -8.09
C GLU A 302 -19.71 19.06 -7.30
N GLY A 303 -20.10 18.69 -6.06
CA GLY A 303 -19.30 17.84 -5.19
C GLY A 303 -19.11 16.43 -5.76
N ARG A 304 -17.96 15.82 -5.44
CA ARG A 304 -17.63 14.44 -5.80
C ARG A 304 -16.92 13.74 -4.65
N TRP A 305 -17.59 12.79 -4.05
CA TRP A 305 -17.03 11.81 -3.15
C TRP A 305 -16.82 10.52 -3.92
N TYR A 306 -15.60 9.99 -3.93
CA TYR A 306 -15.20 8.84 -4.72
C TYR A 306 -15.39 9.00 -6.24
N PRO A 307 -14.89 10.09 -6.86
CA PRO A 307 -14.83 10.20 -8.32
C PRO A 307 -13.64 9.43 -8.89
N THR A 308 -13.69 9.13 -10.19
CA THR A 308 -12.51 8.71 -10.95
C THR A 308 -12.04 9.84 -11.87
N ALA A 309 -10.71 10.00 -11.98
CA ALA A 309 -10.07 10.95 -12.88
C ALA A 309 -9.14 10.20 -13.84
N VAL A 310 -9.12 10.58 -15.13
CA VAL A 310 -8.25 9.98 -16.16
C VAL A 310 -7.76 11.02 -17.15
N THR A 311 -6.49 10.91 -17.58
CA THR A 311 -5.90 11.79 -18.59
C THR A 311 -6.38 11.41 -20.00
N LEU A 312 -6.95 12.38 -20.71
CA LEU A 312 -7.46 12.25 -22.08
C LEU A 312 -6.31 12.29 -23.11
N PRO A 313 -6.58 11.90 -24.37
CA PRO A 313 -5.58 11.89 -25.44
C PRO A 313 -4.92 13.24 -25.74
N ASP A 314 -5.57 14.35 -25.41
CA ASP A 314 -5.06 15.72 -25.59
C ASP A 314 -4.43 16.32 -24.30
N GLY A 315 -4.33 15.53 -23.25
CA GLY A 315 -3.73 15.91 -21.98
C GLY A 315 -4.67 16.59 -20.99
N ARG A 316 -5.92 16.88 -21.36
CA ARG A 316 -6.95 17.28 -20.37
C ARG A 316 -7.28 16.10 -19.45
N VAL A 317 -7.92 16.36 -18.32
CA VAL A 317 -8.35 15.32 -17.38
C VAL A 317 -9.85 15.27 -17.29
N LEU A 318 -10.42 14.10 -17.57
CA LEU A 318 -11.83 13.79 -17.40
C LEU A 318 -12.07 13.38 -15.93
N ILE A 319 -13.03 14.02 -15.28
CA ILE A 319 -13.46 13.74 -13.91
C ILE A 319 -14.90 13.22 -13.97
N VAL A 320 -15.14 11.98 -13.57
CA VAL A 320 -16.46 11.35 -13.72
C VAL A 320 -17.01 10.88 -12.40
N ALA A 321 -18.34 10.91 -12.29
CA ALA A 321 -19.13 10.25 -11.27
C ALA A 321 -18.81 10.72 -9.84
N GLY A 322 -18.90 9.80 -8.86
CA GLY A 322 -18.84 10.08 -7.44
C GLY A 322 -20.20 10.52 -6.87
N GLU A 323 -20.28 10.66 -5.55
CA GLU A 323 -21.46 11.16 -4.86
C GLU A 323 -21.37 12.67 -4.65
N ARG A 324 -22.49 13.40 -4.82
CA ARG A 324 -22.54 14.86 -4.60
C ARG A 324 -22.42 15.25 -3.13
N ARG A 325 -22.69 14.33 -2.26
CA ARG A 325 -22.54 14.45 -0.80
C ARG A 325 -22.06 13.11 -0.25
N VAL A 326 -21.57 13.12 0.96
CA VAL A 326 -21.29 11.91 1.72
C VAL A 326 -22.56 11.06 1.87
N PHE A 327 -22.40 9.75 1.79
CA PHE A 327 -23.49 8.80 1.97
C PHE A 327 -24.16 9.00 3.33
N ASP A 328 -25.45 9.28 3.30
CA ASP A 328 -26.33 9.35 4.47
C ASP A 328 -27.40 8.26 4.33
N PRO A 329 -27.38 7.22 5.17
CA PRO A 329 -28.35 6.13 5.09
C PRO A 329 -29.82 6.61 5.14
N ALA A 330 -30.10 7.74 5.83
CA ALA A 330 -31.43 8.30 5.94
C ALA A 330 -31.92 8.98 4.66
N GLN A 331 -31.01 9.44 3.82
CA GLN A 331 -31.29 10.17 2.58
C GLN A 331 -31.02 9.35 1.31
N GLY A 332 -30.36 8.21 1.43
CA GLY A 332 -29.97 7.35 0.33
C GLY A 332 -28.88 7.93 -0.58
N PRO A 333 -28.54 7.25 -1.67
CA PRO A 333 -27.52 7.68 -2.63
C PRO A 333 -27.86 9.04 -3.27
N ASN A 334 -26.83 9.82 -3.59
CA ASN A 334 -26.95 11.08 -4.32
C ASN A 334 -25.86 11.17 -5.42
N PRO A 335 -25.94 10.29 -6.45
CA PRO A 335 -24.90 10.17 -7.44
C PRO A 335 -24.74 11.44 -8.28
N ASN A 336 -23.49 11.76 -8.64
CA ASN A 336 -23.21 12.77 -9.65
C ASN A 336 -23.25 12.12 -11.05
N LEU A 337 -24.40 12.17 -11.69
CA LEU A 337 -24.63 11.64 -13.04
C LEU A 337 -24.10 12.62 -14.10
N GLY A 338 -22.80 12.84 -14.09
CA GLY A 338 -22.13 13.76 -14.99
C GLY A 338 -20.62 13.74 -14.86
N TYR A 339 -19.99 14.50 -15.74
CA TYR A 339 -18.54 14.67 -15.75
C TYR A 339 -18.15 16.13 -15.91
N GLU A 340 -16.90 16.43 -15.60
CA GLU A 340 -16.22 17.71 -15.83
C GLU A 340 -14.84 17.45 -16.44
N ILE A 341 -14.28 18.41 -17.16
CA ILE A 341 -12.97 18.28 -17.79
C ILE A 341 -12.06 19.40 -17.25
N PHE A 342 -10.94 19.02 -16.66
CA PHE A 342 -9.88 19.92 -16.21
C PHE A 342 -8.86 20.13 -17.33
N ASP A 343 -8.51 21.38 -17.61
CA ASP A 343 -7.45 21.74 -18.56
C ASP A 343 -6.18 22.16 -17.81
N PRO A 344 -5.11 21.34 -17.84
CA PRO A 344 -3.86 21.62 -17.12
C PRO A 344 -3.05 22.78 -17.69
N ARG A 345 -3.37 23.26 -18.90
CA ARG A 345 -2.69 24.42 -19.53
C ARG A 345 -3.14 25.73 -18.90
N THR A 346 -4.35 25.76 -18.36
CA THR A 346 -4.96 26.95 -17.75
C THR A 346 -5.23 26.75 -16.26
N ASP A 347 -5.05 25.53 -15.74
CA ASP A 347 -5.45 25.12 -14.40
C ASP A 347 -6.93 25.42 -14.10
N THR A 348 -7.81 25.17 -15.07
CA THR A 348 -9.25 25.43 -14.93
C THR A 348 -10.08 24.20 -15.26
N VAL A 349 -11.25 24.08 -14.61
CA VAL A 349 -12.25 23.05 -14.90
C VAL A 349 -13.39 23.65 -15.73
N GLY A 350 -13.81 22.91 -16.76
CA GLY A 350 -14.96 23.27 -17.59
C GLY A 350 -16.29 23.06 -16.88
N PRO A 351 -17.41 23.44 -17.52
CA PRO A 351 -18.74 23.22 -16.95
C PRO A 351 -19.06 21.75 -16.80
N ARG A 352 -19.92 21.42 -15.84
CA ARG A 352 -20.46 20.05 -15.70
C ARG A 352 -21.28 19.68 -16.89
N VAL A 353 -21.01 18.50 -17.44
CA VAL A 353 -21.78 17.89 -18.54
C VAL A 353 -22.62 16.74 -17.96
N PRO A 354 -23.96 16.73 -18.16
CA PRO A 354 -24.80 15.63 -17.74
C PRO A 354 -24.47 14.32 -18.50
N ALA A 355 -24.47 13.19 -17.78
CA ALA A 355 -24.29 11.84 -18.34
C ALA A 355 -25.38 10.89 -17.77
N PRO A 356 -26.65 11.00 -18.22
CA PRO A 356 -27.74 10.24 -17.64
C PRO A 356 -27.57 8.74 -17.78
N ALA A 357 -26.77 8.24 -18.72
CA ALA A 357 -26.46 6.81 -18.84
C ALA A 357 -25.79 6.22 -17.61
N PHE A 358 -25.23 7.04 -16.73
CA PHE A 358 -24.68 6.58 -15.45
C PHE A 358 -25.78 6.11 -14.45
N GLU A 359 -27.05 6.38 -14.72
CA GLU A 359 -28.19 5.81 -13.97
C GLU A 359 -28.19 4.26 -14.01
N HIS A 360 -27.64 3.66 -15.08
CA HIS A 360 -27.53 2.21 -15.21
C HIS A 360 -26.55 1.55 -14.22
N PHE A 361 -25.69 2.33 -13.56
CA PHE A 361 -24.73 1.80 -12.60
C PHE A 361 -25.34 1.42 -11.23
N GLY A 362 -26.67 1.61 -11.04
CA GLY A 362 -27.37 1.03 -9.90
C GLY A 362 -27.32 1.82 -8.59
N GLY A 363 -27.48 3.12 -8.64
CA GLY A 363 -27.76 3.97 -7.46
C GLY A 363 -26.52 4.55 -6.77
N SER A 364 -25.37 3.93 -6.76
CA SER A 364 -24.09 4.52 -6.33
C SER A 364 -23.09 4.43 -7.46
N VAL A 365 -22.40 5.54 -7.75
CA VAL A 365 -21.43 5.65 -8.86
C VAL A 365 -20.11 6.11 -8.29
N THR A 366 -19.60 5.33 -7.35
CA THR A 366 -18.35 5.62 -6.66
C THR A 366 -17.20 4.82 -7.28
N TYR A 367 -16.07 5.46 -7.53
CA TYR A 367 -14.89 4.90 -8.18
C TYR A 367 -15.20 3.97 -9.37
N PRO A 368 -15.94 4.43 -10.40
CA PRO A 368 -16.12 3.62 -11.60
C PRO A 368 -14.76 3.34 -12.25
N PHE A 369 -14.60 2.17 -12.88
CA PHE A 369 -13.41 1.88 -13.66
C PHE A 369 -13.47 2.64 -14.97
N VAL A 370 -12.45 3.45 -15.26
CA VAL A 370 -12.43 4.36 -16.42
C VAL A 370 -11.18 4.13 -17.24
N PHE A 371 -11.34 3.90 -18.55
CA PHE A 371 -10.24 3.66 -19.46
C PHE A 371 -10.40 4.47 -20.74
N VAL A 372 -9.37 5.22 -21.12
CA VAL A 372 -9.22 5.80 -22.45
C VAL A 372 -8.85 4.69 -23.44
N LEU A 373 -9.62 4.57 -24.51
CA LEU A 373 -9.45 3.52 -25.50
C LEU A 373 -8.66 4.03 -26.72
N PRO A 374 -7.98 3.13 -27.48
CA PRO A 374 -7.25 3.50 -28.71
C PRO A 374 -8.12 4.13 -29.79
N ASP A 375 -9.43 3.91 -29.78
CA ASP A 375 -10.40 4.54 -30.68
C ASP A 375 -10.93 5.89 -30.18
N ARG A 376 -10.30 6.47 -29.15
CA ARG A 376 -10.57 7.77 -28.51
C ARG A 376 -11.80 7.81 -27.61
N ARG A 377 -12.63 6.78 -27.58
CA ARG A 377 -13.73 6.67 -26.62
C ARG A 377 -13.17 6.45 -25.21
N VAL A 378 -13.97 6.80 -24.22
CA VAL A 378 -13.71 6.50 -22.80
C VAL A 378 -14.72 5.44 -22.37
N LEU A 379 -14.21 4.31 -21.92
CA LEU A 379 -15.00 3.27 -21.27
C LEU A 379 -15.19 3.65 -19.80
N VAL A 380 -16.43 3.62 -19.32
CA VAL A 380 -16.79 3.79 -17.91
C VAL A 380 -17.58 2.57 -17.47
N HIS A 381 -17.04 1.82 -16.53
CA HIS A 381 -17.67 0.64 -15.95
C HIS A 381 -18.04 0.89 -14.49
N GLY A 382 -19.31 0.76 -14.15
CA GLY A 382 -19.83 0.91 -12.81
C GLY A 382 -20.88 -0.15 -12.47
N GLY A 383 -20.87 -0.67 -11.26
CA GLY A 383 -21.76 -1.75 -10.89
C GLY A 383 -21.59 -2.98 -11.78
N THR A 384 -22.61 -3.26 -12.59
CA THR A 384 -22.61 -4.36 -13.58
C THR A 384 -22.68 -3.87 -15.03
N HIS A 385 -22.57 -2.56 -15.27
CA HIS A 385 -22.78 -1.95 -16.58
C HIS A 385 -21.54 -1.21 -17.07
N THR A 386 -21.40 -1.17 -18.39
CA THR A 386 -20.34 -0.42 -19.08
C THR A 386 -20.99 0.54 -20.07
N VAL A 387 -20.57 1.79 -20.05
CA VAL A 387 -20.96 2.80 -21.04
C VAL A 387 -19.72 3.34 -21.74
N PHE A 388 -19.91 3.85 -22.97
CA PHE A 388 -18.86 4.50 -23.73
C PHE A 388 -19.18 6.00 -23.84
N LEU A 389 -18.24 6.82 -23.43
CA LEU A 389 -18.30 8.28 -23.49
C LEU A 389 -17.37 8.78 -24.59
N ASP A 390 -17.85 9.67 -25.43
CA ASP A 390 -17.01 10.50 -26.28
C ASP A 390 -16.87 11.89 -25.60
N PRO A 391 -15.72 12.20 -25.02
CA PRO A 391 -15.54 13.44 -24.27
C PRO A 391 -15.51 14.69 -25.14
N ASP A 392 -15.24 14.59 -26.44
CA ASP A 392 -15.18 15.72 -27.37
C ASP A 392 -16.58 16.16 -27.83
N THR A 393 -17.47 15.20 -28.04
CA THR A 393 -18.86 15.50 -28.47
C THR A 393 -19.85 15.53 -27.31
N GLY A 394 -19.45 15.06 -26.13
CA GLY A 394 -20.34 14.88 -24.99
C GLY A 394 -21.35 13.73 -25.19
N THR A 395 -21.18 12.94 -26.25
CA THR A 395 -22.09 11.84 -26.55
C THR A 395 -21.77 10.66 -25.64
N VAL A 396 -22.73 10.22 -24.87
CA VAL A 396 -22.68 8.94 -24.18
C VAL A 396 -23.42 7.94 -25.08
N ALA A 397 -22.69 6.95 -25.57
CA ALA A 397 -23.28 5.95 -26.44
C ALA A 397 -24.40 5.23 -25.69
N PRO A 398 -25.59 5.07 -26.34
CA PRO A 398 -26.73 4.40 -25.69
C PRO A 398 -26.53 2.89 -25.51
N THR A 399 -25.48 2.33 -26.05
CA THR A 399 -25.14 0.92 -25.89
C THR A 399 -24.41 0.72 -24.55
N HIS A 400 -25.16 0.30 -23.55
CA HIS A 400 -24.57 -0.27 -22.36
C HIS A 400 -24.32 -1.77 -22.60
N LEU A 401 -23.14 -2.22 -22.27
CA LEU A 401 -22.85 -3.64 -22.23
C LEU A 401 -23.09 -4.08 -20.77
N GLU A 402 -24.07 -4.95 -20.58
CA GLU A 402 -24.15 -5.67 -19.31
C GLU A 402 -22.90 -6.55 -19.17
N ALA A 403 -22.27 -6.55 -18.01
CA ALA A 403 -21.31 -7.58 -17.66
C ALA A 403 -21.96 -8.95 -17.89
N VAL A 404 -21.24 -9.89 -18.47
CA VAL A 404 -21.75 -11.25 -18.67
C VAL A 404 -22.35 -11.71 -17.35
N ALA A 405 -23.59 -12.18 -17.40
CA ALA A 405 -24.31 -12.62 -16.23
C ALA A 405 -23.49 -13.69 -15.51
N ARG A 406 -22.70 -13.24 -14.55
CA ARG A 406 -22.21 -14.13 -13.52
C ARG A 406 -23.42 -14.74 -12.85
N PRO A 407 -23.35 -15.96 -12.37
CA PRO A 407 -24.46 -16.57 -11.66
C PRO A 407 -25.00 -15.71 -10.51
N ASP A 408 -24.14 -14.85 -9.97
CA ASP A 408 -24.39 -14.00 -8.83
C ASP A 408 -24.62 -12.51 -9.15
N ARG A 409 -24.47 -12.07 -10.40
CA ARG A 409 -24.63 -10.67 -10.86
C ARG A 409 -23.96 -9.63 -9.95
N ASN A 410 -22.77 -9.91 -9.46
CA ASN A 410 -22.10 -9.06 -8.48
C ASN A 410 -21.55 -7.77 -9.11
N SER A 411 -21.70 -6.63 -8.41
CA SER A 411 -20.97 -5.41 -8.69
C SER A 411 -19.45 -5.63 -8.52
N ARG A 412 -18.66 -4.89 -9.31
CA ARG A 412 -17.20 -4.88 -9.14
C ARG A 412 -16.68 -3.53 -8.67
N THR A 413 -17.53 -2.52 -8.54
CA THR A 413 -17.16 -1.21 -8.04
C THR A 413 -17.51 -1.03 -6.56
N TYR A 414 -17.14 0.11 -6.00
CA TYR A 414 -17.11 0.38 -4.55
C TYR A 414 -18.34 -0.12 -3.77
N GLY A 415 -18.02 -0.57 -2.59
CA GLY A 415 -18.84 -1.28 -1.61
C GLY A 415 -18.58 -2.78 -1.60
N VAL A 416 -18.28 -3.38 -2.75
CA VAL A 416 -17.93 -4.80 -2.93
C VAL A 416 -16.82 -4.99 -3.97
N GLU A 417 -15.91 -4.06 -4.01
CA GLU A 417 -14.96 -3.90 -5.10
C GLU A 417 -14.22 -5.19 -5.48
N GLY A 418 -14.20 -5.42 -6.80
CA GLY A 418 -13.10 -6.06 -7.47
C GLY A 418 -12.06 -5.01 -7.91
N THR A 419 -11.34 -5.34 -8.96
CA THR A 419 -10.49 -4.41 -9.69
C THR A 419 -10.63 -4.61 -11.19
N SER A 420 -10.06 -3.69 -11.96
CA SER A 420 -10.08 -3.77 -13.42
C SER A 420 -8.79 -3.21 -14.02
N VAL A 421 -8.37 -3.78 -15.15
CA VAL A 421 -7.12 -3.43 -15.82
C VAL A 421 -7.33 -3.39 -17.33
N LEU A 422 -6.85 -2.32 -17.98
CA LEU A 422 -6.68 -2.32 -19.43
C LEU A 422 -5.45 -3.17 -19.78
N LEU A 423 -5.68 -4.33 -20.40
CA LEU A 423 -4.63 -5.28 -20.75
C LEU A 423 -3.62 -4.68 -21.75
N PRO A 424 -2.41 -5.22 -21.87
CA PRO A 424 -1.35 -4.67 -22.72
C PRO A 424 -1.78 -4.33 -24.13
N LEU A 425 -1.52 -3.09 -24.53
CA LEU A 425 -1.74 -2.59 -25.89
C LEU A 425 -0.50 -2.88 -26.75
N LEU A 426 -0.63 -3.77 -27.72
CA LEU A 426 0.50 -4.28 -28.50
C LEU A 426 0.40 -3.84 -29.95
N PRO A 427 1.50 -3.36 -30.58
CA PRO A 427 1.50 -2.91 -31.98
C PRO A 427 1.27 -4.06 -32.98
N ASP A 428 1.64 -5.28 -32.63
CA ASP A 428 1.51 -6.52 -33.40
C ASP A 428 0.18 -7.26 -33.17
N ALA A 429 -0.71 -6.71 -32.30
CA ALA A 429 -2.06 -7.24 -32.15
C ALA A 429 -2.92 -7.02 -33.43
N ASN A 430 -4.02 -7.74 -33.51
CA ASN A 430 -4.99 -7.56 -34.59
C ASN A 430 -6.39 -7.26 -34.05
N PRO A 431 -6.91 -6.02 -34.20
CA PRO A 431 -6.23 -4.84 -34.79
C PRO A 431 -5.06 -4.36 -33.92
N PRO A 432 -4.14 -3.57 -34.47
CA PRO A 432 -3.04 -2.99 -33.69
C PRO A 432 -3.58 -2.25 -32.49
N TYR A 433 -2.88 -2.41 -31.34
CA TYR A 433 -3.27 -1.88 -30.03
C TYR A 433 -4.70 -2.28 -29.60
N ARG A 434 -5.11 -3.49 -29.93
CA ARG A 434 -6.41 -4.07 -29.55
C ARG A 434 -6.66 -3.90 -28.07
N ALA A 435 -7.73 -3.18 -27.72
CA ALA A 435 -8.12 -2.95 -26.35
C ALA A 435 -8.90 -4.14 -25.78
N ARG A 436 -8.42 -4.67 -24.66
CA ARG A 436 -9.11 -5.67 -23.82
C ARG A 436 -9.11 -5.18 -22.38
N VAL A 437 -10.24 -5.28 -21.71
CA VAL A 437 -10.38 -4.88 -20.31
C VAL A 437 -10.68 -6.12 -19.49
N LEU A 438 -9.84 -6.40 -18.49
CA LEU A 438 -10.03 -7.45 -17.50
C LEU A 438 -10.73 -6.84 -16.28
N ALA A 439 -11.79 -7.50 -15.78
CA ALA A 439 -12.39 -7.20 -14.48
C ALA A 439 -12.39 -8.48 -13.64
N LEU A 440 -12.03 -8.37 -12.36
CA LEU A 440 -11.80 -9.53 -11.50
C LEU A 440 -12.16 -9.27 -10.04
N GLY A 441 -12.46 -10.35 -9.31
CA GLY A 441 -12.74 -10.30 -7.88
C GLY A 441 -14.06 -9.58 -7.54
N GLY A 442 -14.18 -9.13 -6.32
CA GLY A 442 -15.35 -8.46 -5.78
C GLY A 442 -16.19 -9.34 -4.86
N GLY A 443 -17.25 -8.76 -4.31
CA GLY A 443 -18.10 -9.41 -3.32
C GLY A 443 -19.48 -9.84 -3.83
N GLY A 444 -20.27 -10.37 -2.92
CA GLY A 444 -21.64 -10.82 -3.20
C GLY A 444 -22.64 -9.69 -3.41
N GLN A 445 -23.88 -10.08 -3.75
CA GLN A 445 -25.00 -9.12 -3.93
C GLN A 445 -25.44 -8.49 -2.60
N PRO A 446 -25.90 -7.22 -2.62
CA PRO A 446 -26.59 -6.63 -1.46
C PRO A 446 -27.83 -7.44 -1.01
N PRO A 447 -28.10 -7.52 0.29
CA PRO A 447 -27.35 -6.90 1.37
C PRO A 447 -26.03 -7.65 1.65
N VAL A 448 -24.90 -6.94 1.50
CA VAL A 448 -23.57 -7.48 1.77
C VAL A 448 -23.25 -7.31 3.24
N GLY A 449 -22.82 -8.37 3.89
CA GLY A 449 -22.37 -8.36 5.29
C GLY A 449 -20.94 -8.87 5.41
N MET A 450 -20.35 -8.73 6.59
CA MET A 450 -18.97 -9.12 6.90
C MET A 450 -18.66 -10.59 6.62
N ARG A 451 -19.68 -11.44 6.46
CA ARG A 451 -19.53 -12.88 6.17
C ARG A 451 -19.83 -13.25 4.72
N THR A 452 -20.20 -12.31 3.88
CA THR A 452 -20.51 -12.57 2.47
C THR A 452 -19.23 -13.04 1.76
N PRO A 453 -19.22 -14.20 1.09
CA PRO A 453 -18.05 -14.67 0.36
C PRO A 453 -17.66 -13.72 -0.76
N ALA A 454 -16.36 -13.51 -0.95
CA ALA A 454 -15.80 -12.89 -2.15
C ALA A 454 -15.92 -13.84 -3.36
N THR A 455 -15.69 -13.32 -4.57
CA THR A 455 -15.62 -14.12 -5.79
C THR A 455 -14.20 -14.17 -6.35
N ALA A 456 -13.85 -15.31 -6.97
CA ALA A 456 -12.64 -15.46 -7.77
C ALA A 456 -12.90 -15.24 -9.26
N SER A 457 -14.13 -14.92 -9.67
CA SER A 457 -14.50 -14.81 -11.08
C SER A 457 -13.78 -13.67 -11.78
N CYS A 458 -13.46 -13.89 -13.05
CA CYS A 458 -12.84 -12.93 -13.96
C CYS A 458 -13.65 -12.82 -15.24
N GLU A 459 -13.65 -11.63 -15.83
CA GLU A 459 -14.32 -11.36 -17.12
C GLU A 459 -13.42 -10.47 -17.98
N VAL A 460 -13.42 -10.70 -19.28
CA VAL A 460 -12.71 -9.87 -20.26
C VAL A 460 -13.71 -9.27 -21.23
N LEU A 461 -13.64 -7.96 -21.42
CA LEU A 461 -14.29 -7.24 -22.51
C LEU A 461 -13.26 -7.03 -23.63
N ASP A 462 -13.48 -7.66 -24.76
CA ASP A 462 -12.62 -7.54 -25.93
C ASP A 462 -13.25 -6.60 -26.96
N LEU A 463 -12.63 -5.44 -27.16
CA LEU A 463 -13.11 -4.41 -28.06
C LEU A 463 -12.55 -4.56 -29.50
N GLY A 464 -11.73 -5.55 -29.75
CA GLY A 464 -11.19 -5.87 -31.07
C GLY A 464 -12.07 -6.82 -31.90
N VAL A 465 -13.25 -7.18 -31.42
CA VAL A 465 -14.20 -8.06 -32.10
C VAL A 465 -15.41 -7.26 -32.62
N PRO A 466 -16.12 -7.76 -33.68
CA PRO A 466 -17.24 -7.02 -34.27
C PRO A 466 -18.42 -6.78 -33.33
N ASP A 467 -18.67 -7.68 -32.40
CA ASP A 467 -19.76 -7.58 -31.39
C ASP A 467 -19.15 -7.74 -30.00
N PRO A 468 -18.59 -6.65 -29.44
CA PRO A 468 -17.90 -6.72 -28.17
C PRO A 468 -18.88 -6.95 -27.00
N GLY A 469 -18.52 -7.88 -26.12
CA GLY A 469 -19.27 -8.19 -24.91
C GLY A 469 -18.31 -8.71 -23.82
N TRP A 470 -18.75 -8.63 -22.57
CA TRP A 470 -18.02 -9.27 -21.48
C TRP A 470 -18.11 -10.80 -21.63
N ALA A 471 -16.99 -11.46 -21.54
CA ALA A 471 -16.89 -12.92 -21.58
C ALA A 471 -16.16 -13.42 -20.33
N ALA A 472 -16.56 -14.60 -19.82
CA ALA A 472 -15.85 -15.22 -18.71
C ALA A 472 -14.39 -15.52 -19.10
N ALA A 473 -13.48 -15.22 -18.21
CA ALA A 473 -12.07 -15.60 -18.25
C ALA A 473 -11.75 -16.63 -17.16
N ALA A 474 -10.56 -17.20 -17.21
CA ALA A 474 -10.11 -18.12 -16.16
C ALA A 474 -10.22 -17.46 -14.77
N PRO A 475 -10.83 -18.13 -13.79
CA PRO A 475 -10.96 -17.55 -12.45
C PRO A 475 -9.63 -17.58 -11.71
N MET A 476 -9.41 -16.62 -10.77
CA MET A 476 -8.32 -16.66 -9.80
C MET A 476 -8.40 -17.93 -8.94
N HIS A 477 -7.30 -18.33 -8.31
CA HIS A 477 -7.28 -19.40 -7.31
C HIS A 477 -7.94 -18.96 -6.01
N ALA A 478 -7.69 -17.70 -5.58
CA ALA A 478 -8.24 -17.14 -4.37
C ALA A 478 -9.33 -16.09 -4.67
N ALA A 479 -10.53 -16.30 -4.09
CA ALA A 479 -11.59 -15.30 -4.12
C ALA A 479 -11.21 -14.10 -3.25
N ARG A 480 -11.44 -12.86 -3.76
CA ARG A 480 -11.07 -11.64 -3.02
C ARG A 480 -11.95 -10.43 -3.36
N VAL A 481 -12.31 -9.67 -2.34
CA VAL A 481 -12.76 -8.27 -2.46
C VAL A 481 -11.57 -7.37 -2.23
N MET A 482 -11.56 -6.18 -2.79
CA MET A 482 -10.47 -5.19 -2.65
C MET A 482 -9.09 -5.71 -3.12
N PRO A 483 -8.98 -6.45 -4.24
CA PRO A 483 -7.67 -6.79 -4.76
C PRO A 483 -7.01 -5.59 -5.42
N ASP A 484 -5.68 -5.52 -5.34
CA ASP A 484 -4.88 -4.67 -6.22
C ASP A 484 -4.43 -5.47 -7.45
N ALA A 485 -4.37 -4.80 -8.61
CA ALA A 485 -3.86 -5.38 -9.84
C ALA A 485 -2.82 -4.44 -10.48
N VAL A 486 -1.65 -4.99 -10.81
CA VAL A 486 -0.52 -4.25 -11.36
C VAL A 486 -0.06 -4.88 -12.67
N LEU A 487 -0.04 -4.07 -13.75
CA LEU A 487 0.57 -4.43 -15.03
C LEU A 487 2.09 -4.56 -14.89
N LEU A 488 2.65 -5.65 -15.38
CA LEU A 488 4.09 -5.89 -15.38
C LEU A 488 4.71 -5.70 -16.78
N PRO A 489 6.03 -5.42 -16.87
CA PRO A 489 6.70 -5.18 -18.14
C PRO A 489 6.67 -6.38 -19.10
N ASP A 490 6.57 -7.61 -18.57
CA ASP A 490 6.47 -8.86 -19.33
C ASP A 490 5.05 -9.18 -19.84
N ARG A 491 4.13 -8.20 -19.78
CA ARG A 491 2.73 -8.27 -20.23
C ARG A 491 1.77 -9.02 -19.31
N THR A 492 2.25 -9.54 -18.17
CA THR A 492 1.42 -10.20 -17.16
C THR A 492 0.77 -9.19 -16.21
N VAL A 493 -0.20 -9.64 -15.43
CA VAL A 493 -0.90 -8.85 -14.42
C VAL A 493 -0.72 -9.52 -13.07
N LEU A 494 -0.05 -8.85 -12.14
CA LEU A 494 0.06 -9.30 -10.75
C LEU A 494 -1.19 -8.87 -9.99
N VAL A 495 -1.83 -9.82 -9.30
CA VAL A 495 -2.98 -9.56 -8.43
C VAL A 495 -2.65 -9.98 -7.00
N MET A 496 -2.91 -9.09 -6.05
CA MET A 496 -2.61 -9.29 -4.64
C MET A 496 -3.66 -8.61 -3.76
N SER A 497 -3.47 -8.62 -2.47
CA SER A 497 -4.32 -7.92 -1.50
C SER A 497 -5.75 -8.48 -1.40
N GLY A 498 -6.52 -7.85 -0.54
CA GLY A 498 -7.95 -8.08 -0.39
C GLY A 498 -8.32 -9.08 0.67
N SER A 499 -9.63 -9.26 0.84
CA SER A 499 -10.24 -10.18 1.80
C SER A 499 -11.07 -11.26 1.09
N SER A 500 -11.06 -12.48 1.64
CA SER A 500 -11.87 -13.59 1.11
C SER A 500 -13.36 -13.49 1.44
N ARG A 501 -13.77 -12.52 2.26
CA ARG A 501 -15.17 -12.31 2.69
C ARG A 501 -15.43 -10.85 3.02
N GLY A 502 -16.73 -10.49 3.01
CA GLY A 502 -17.20 -9.20 3.51
C GLY A 502 -17.21 -8.11 2.44
N PHE A 503 -17.06 -6.91 2.89
CA PHE A 503 -16.85 -5.72 2.07
C PHE A 503 -15.70 -4.90 2.70
N ALA A 504 -15.48 -3.68 2.24
CA ALA A 504 -14.33 -2.82 2.54
C ALA A 504 -13.59 -3.06 3.88
N ASP A 505 -14.30 -3.27 4.98
CA ASP A 505 -13.73 -3.19 6.33
C ASP A 505 -13.42 -4.54 6.98
N ASN A 506 -13.30 -5.63 6.20
CA ASN A 506 -13.06 -6.94 6.79
C ASN A 506 -11.58 -7.25 6.99
N GLY A 507 -11.00 -6.77 8.10
CA GLY A 507 -9.64 -7.11 8.52
C GLY A 507 -9.41 -8.56 8.94
N ALA A 508 -10.47 -9.37 9.10
CA ALA A 508 -10.36 -10.71 9.68
C ALA A 508 -9.97 -11.83 8.69
N ASN A 509 -10.06 -11.57 7.38
CA ASN A 509 -9.91 -12.64 6.37
C ASN A 509 -8.98 -12.20 5.21
N PRO A 510 -7.75 -11.76 5.48
CA PRO A 510 -6.82 -11.34 4.43
C PRO A 510 -6.51 -12.49 3.48
N VAL A 511 -6.40 -12.18 2.19
CA VAL A 511 -5.86 -13.08 1.19
C VAL A 511 -4.37 -12.79 1.06
N TRP A 512 -3.56 -13.73 1.52
CA TRP A 512 -2.10 -13.59 1.55
C TRP A 512 -1.44 -13.96 0.23
N GLU A 513 -2.04 -14.89 -0.53
CA GLU A 513 -1.54 -15.37 -1.81
C GLU A 513 -1.58 -14.25 -2.85
N SER A 514 -0.48 -14.07 -3.59
CA SER A 514 -0.47 -13.29 -4.81
C SER A 514 -0.57 -14.21 -6.03
N GLU A 515 -1.14 -13.71 -7.11
CA GLU A 515 -1.39 -14.50 -8.32
C GLU A 515 -0.98 -13.70 -9.57
N LEU A 516 -0.40 -14.38 -10.53
CA LEU A 516 0.02 -13.79 -11.80
C LEU A 516 -0.89 -14.29 -12.92
N TYR A 517 -1.54 -13.36 -13.62
CA TYR A 517 -2.37 -13.64 -14.79
C TYR A 517 -1.59 -13.43 -16.09
N ASP A 518 -1.59 -14.42 -16.93
CA ASP A 518 -1.09 -14.30 -18.31
C ASP A 518 -2.26 -14.13 -19.30
N PRO A 519 -2.46 -12.92 -19.85
CA PRO A 519 -3.56 -12.64 -20.78
C PRO A 519 -3.38 -13.26 -22.17
N ALA A 520 -2.22 -13.84 -22.49
CA ALA A 520 -1.99 -14.55 -23.75
C ALA A 520 -2.50 -15.98 -23.70
N THR A 521 -2.47 -16.62 -22.53
CA THR A 521 -2.89 -18.01 -22.33
C THR A 521 -4.18 -18.14 -21.53
N ASP A 522 -4.70 -17.04 -20.96
CA ASP A 522 -5.82 -17.01 -20.02
C ASP A 522 -5.61 -17.95 -18.83
N THR A 523 -4.44 -17.83 -18.18
CA THR A 523 -4.07 -18.70 -17.05
C THR A 523 -3.57 -17.92 -15.85
N TRP A 524 -3.76 -18.49 -14.66
CA TRP A 524 -3.27 -17.97 -13.38
C TRP A 524 -2.14 -18.85 -12.83
N THR A 525 -1.19 -18.22 -12.19
CA THR A 525 -0.08 -18.89 -11.50
C THR A 525 0.05 -18.32 -10.09
N SER A 526 0.06 -19.18 -9.07
CA SER A 526 0.29 -18.77 -7.68
C SER A 526 1.69 -18.22 -7.50
N MET A 527 1.79 -17.11 -6.81
CA MET A 527 3.05 -16.43 -6.44
C MET A 527 3.32 -16.55 -4.95
N ASP A 528 4.43 -15.96 -4.48
CA ASP A 528 4.71 -15.88 -3.05
C ASP A 528 3.60 -15.10 -2.32
N HIS A 529 3.49 -15.34 -1.03
CA HIS A 529 2.49 -14.74 -0.16
C HIS A 529 3.03 -13.45 0.44
N THR A 530 2.19 -12.41 0.53
CA THR A 530 2.53 -11.17 1.25
C THR A 530 2.93 -11.47 2.69
N GLU A 531 3.81 -10.68 3.26
CA GLU A 531 4.21 -10.75 4.68
C GLU A 531 3.29 -9.91 5.59
N VAL A 532 2.56 -8.99 4.99
CA VAL A 532 1.69 -8.01 5.65
C VAL A 532 0.29 -8.13 5.08
N PRO A 533 -0.78 -8.12 5.92
CA PRO A 533 -2.14 -8.11 5.40
C PRO A 533 -2.42 -6.82 4.65
N ARG A 534 -2.85 -6.95 3.39
CA ARG A 534 -3.25 -5.83 2.54
C ARG A 534 -4.74 -5.94 2.27
N LEU A 535 -5.51 -5.02 2.84
CA LEU A 535 -6.97 -5.05 2.86
C LEU A 535 -7.53 -3.75 2.27
N TYR A 536 -8.64 -3.24 2.81
CA TYR A 536 -9.19 -1.96 2.39
C TYR A 536 -8.16 -0.83 2.44
N HIS A 537 -8.16 0.02 1.42
CA HIS A 537 -7.20 1.09 1.20
C HIS A 537 -5.75 0.64 0.96
N ALA A 538 -5.50 -0.63 0.67
CA ALA A 538 -4.21 -1.03 0.15
C ALA A 538 -3.98 -0.40 -1.24
N THR A 539 -2.72 -0.18 -1.58
CA THR A 539 -2.29 0.35 -2.87
C THR A 539 -1.05 -0.38 -3.36
N ALA A 540 -0.93 -0.54 -4.68
CA ALA A 540 0.22 -1.20 -5.30
C ALA A 540 0.69 -0.48 -6.55
N LEU A 541 2.02 -0.36 -6.73
CA LEU A 541 2.66 0.34 -7.83
C LEU A 541 3.83 -0.46 -8.40
N LEU A 542 3.92 -0.52 -9.73
CA LEU A 542 5.15 -0.94 -10.43
C LEU A 542 6.22 0.15 -10.23
N LEU A 543 7.43 -0.27 -9.87
CA LEU A 543 8.60 0.59 -9.67
C LEU A 543 9.57 0.51 -10.86
N PRO A 544 10.47 1.50 -11.04
CA PRO A 544 11.41 1.53 -12.15
C PRO A 544 12.40 0.36 -12.20
N ASP A 545 12.69 -0.27 -11.07
CA ASP A 545 13.50 -1.48 -11.01
C ASP A 545 12.72 -2.75 -11.37
N ALA A 546 11.49 -2.61 -11.87
CA ALA A 546 10.56 -3.68 -12.22
C ALA A 546 10.10 -4.53 -11.02
N THR A 547 10.22 -4.03 -9.80
CA THR A 547 9.55 -4.59 -8.61
C THR A 547 8.17 -3.97 -8.43
N VAL A 548 7.35 -4.54 -7.57
CA VAL A 548 6.06 -3.96 -7.17
C VAL A 548 6.08 -3.62 -5.69
N MET A 549 5.80 -2.36 -5.36
CA MET A 549 5.64 -1.92 -3.98
C MET A 549 4.17 -1.94 -3.59
N THR A 550 3.86 -2.42 -2.39
CA THR A 550 2.54 -2.25 -1.78
C THR A 550 2.62 -1.53 -0.45
N THR A 551 1.60 -0.72 -0.18
CA THR A 551 1.44 0.05 1.05
C THR A 551 -0.04 0.13 1.42
N GLY A 552 -0.31 0.81 2.49
CA GLY A 552 -1.68 0.91 3.00
C GLY A 552 -2.06 -0.31 3.80
N THR A 553 -3.06 -0.24 4.26
CA THR A 553 -4.32 -0.74 4.75
C THR A 553 -4.77 0.11 5.92
N ASP A 554 -6.02 0.46 5.91
CA ASP A 554 -6.73 1.01 7.04
C ASP A 554 -8.11 0.35 7.12
N ALA A 555 -8.24 -0.65 7.97
CA ALA A 555 -9.46 -1.41 8.17
C ALA A 555 -9.99 -1.19 9.60
N THR A 556 -10.43 0.05 9.90
CA THR A 556 -10.77 0.46 11.27
C THR A 556 -12.27 0.41 11.59
N TRP A 557 -13.13 0.08 10.64
CA TRP A 557 -14.59 0.28 10.74
C TRP A 557 -15.34 -0.74 11.59
N ASN A 558 -14.76 -1.88 11.90
CA ASN A 558 -15.45 -2.92 12.64
C ASN A 558 -14.85 -3.10 14.04
N PRO A 559 -15.58 -2.76 15.11
CA PRO A 559 -15.12 -2.98 16.47
C PRO A 559 -14.95 -4.46 16.85
N GLU A 560 -15.47 -5.39 16.04
CA GLU A 560 -15.27 -6.84 16.21
C GLU A 560 -13.99 -7.34 15.52
N VAL A 561 -13.30 -6.49 14.76
CA VAL A 561 -12.07 -6.79 14.04
C VAL A 561 -10.98 -5.86 14.56
N ILE A 562 -9.79 -6.43 14.77
CA ILE A 562 -8.61 -5.67 15.17
C ILE A 562 -8.36 -4.55 14.14
N PRO A 563 -8.33 -3.27 14.55
CA PRO A 563 -8.04 -2.18 13.62
C PRO A 563 -6.65 -2.38 13.03
N VAL A 564 -6.61 -2.54 11.71
CA VAL A 564 -5.35 -2.69 10.97
C VAL A 564 -5.05 -1.38 10.28
N SER A 565 -4.14 -0.64 10.84
CA SER A 565 -3.54 0.52 10.19
C SER A 565 -2.07 0.20 9.95
N GLU A 566 -1.70 -0.03 8.70
CA GLU A 566 -0.42 -0.66 8.37
C GLU A 566 0.56 0.34 7.73
N LEU A 567 1.70 0.53 8.37
CA LEU A 567 2.76 1.43 7.90
C LEU A 567 3.86 0.72 7.11
N ARG A 568 3.99 -0.61 7.29
CA ARG A 568 5.03 -1.37 6.60
C ARG A 568 4.80 -1.33 5.10
N LEU A 569 5.86 -1.11 4.36
CA LEU A 569 5.89 -1.29 2.91
C LEU A 569 6.37 -2.70 2.60
N GLU A 570 5.89 -3.28 1.52
CA GLU A 570 6.43 -4.52 0.99
C GLU A 570 6.82 -4.36 -0.47
N ILE A 571 7.85 -5.07 -0.84
CA ILE A 571 8.35 -5.13 -2.21
C ILE A 571 8.20 -6.56 -2.71
N PHE A 572 7.48 -6.72 -3.81
CA PHE A 572 7.46 -7.96 -4.58
C PHE A 572 8.53 -7.91 -5.66
N ARG A 573 9.35 -8.93 -5.68
CA ARG A 573 10.34 -9.19 -6.72
C ARG A 573 9.77 -10.27 -7.65
N PRO A 574 9.23 -9.91 -8.83
CA PRO A 574 8.60 -10.89 -9.71
C PRO A 574 9.57 -11.96 -10.23
N PRO A 575 9.06 -13.11 -10.66
CA PRO A 575 9.88 -14.25 -11.12
C PRO A 575 10.90 -13.89 -12.20
N TYR A 576 10.59 -12.95 -13.09
CA TYR A 576 11.49 -12.56 -14.16
C TYR A 576 12.82 -11.96 -13.64
N LEU A 577 12.87 -11.41 -12.43
CA LEU A 577 14.10 -10.88 -11.84
C LEU A 577 15.09 -11.97 -11.40
N PHE A 578 14.68 -13.24 -11.44
CA PHE A 578 15.48 -14.41 -11.06
C PHE A 578 15.78 -15.33 -12.24
N ARG A 579 15.38 -14.97 -13.48
CA ARG A 579 15.51 -15.83 -14.67
C ARG A 579 16.72 -15.53 -15.55
N GLY A 580 17.59 -14.60 -15.15
CA GLY A 580 18.80 -14.27 -15.88
C GLY A 580 19.28 -12.85 -15.66
N GLU A 581 20.34 -12.49 -16.39
CA GLU A 581 20.87 -11.13 -16.36
C GLU A 581 19.91 -10.14 -17.03
N ARG A 582 19.71 -9.01 -16.40
CA ARG A 582 18.87 -7.93 -16.92
C ARG A 582 19.58 -7.18 -18.04
N PRO A 583 18.91 -6.88 -19.16
CA PRO A 583 19.46 -5.98 -20.16
C PRO A 583 19.61 -4.56 -19.58
N LYS A 584 20.49 -3.76 -20.19
CA LYS A 584 20.80 -2.41 -19.72
C LYS A 584 20.36 -1.36 -20.73
N ILE A 585 19.76 -0.29 -20.24
CA ILE A 585 19.60 0.97 -20.97
C ILE A 585 20.77 1.87 -20.56
N VAL A 586 21.56 2.34 -21.53
CA VAL A 586 22.70 3.26 -21.27
C VAL A 586 22.35 4.70 -21.64
N SER A 587 21.38 4.88 -22.55
CA SER A 587 20.84 6.18 -22.88
C SER A 587 19.43 6.07 -23.46
N ALA A 588 18.56 6.98 -23.05
CA ALA A 588 17.25 7.19 -23.61
C ALA A 588 16.97 8.71 -23.65
N PRO A 589 16.11 9.20 -24.56
CA PRO A 589 15.72 10.62 -24.53
C PRO A 589 14.79 10.90 -23.36
N ASP A 590 14.95 12.07 -22.72
CA ASP A 590 14.06 12.53 -21.62
C ASP A 590 12.62 12.79 -22.07
N ALA A 591 12.43 13.17 -23.35
CA ALA A 591 11.13 13.46 -23.92
C ALA A 591 11.05 13.00 -25.40
N VAL A 592 9.87 12.55 -25.77
CA VAL A 592 9.58 12.02 -27.12
C VAL A 592 8.17 12.40 -27.54
N ASP A 593 7.93 12.53 -28.86
CA ASP A 593 6.62 12.78 -29.40
C ASP A 593 5.98 11.49 -29.93
N HIS A 594 4.66 11.46 -29.96
CA HIS A 594 3.89 10.39 -30.57
C HIS A 594 4.27 10.14 -32.03
N GLY A 595 4.29 8.88 -32.46
CA GLY A 595 4.56 8.46 -33.83
C GLY A 595 6.01 8.57 -34.27
N ASN A 596 6.88 9.23 -33.53
CA ASN A 596 8.29 9.37 -33.84
C ASN A 596 9.05 8.04 -33.63
N THR A 597 10.23 7.95 -34.21
CA THR A 597 11.21 6.92 -33.88
C THR A 597 12.30 7.52 -33.01
N VAL A 598 12.76 6.74 -32.02
CA VAL A 598 13.80 7.16 -31.10
C VAL A 598 14.88 6.09 -31.01
N THR A 599 16.11 6.53 -30.77
CA THR A 599 17.26 5.63 -30.57
C THR A 599 17.50 5.45 -29.07
N ILE A 600 17.63 4.21 -28.65
CA ILE A 600 17.94 3.81 -27.27
C ILE A 600 19.31 3.13 -27.29
N GLY A 601 20.24 3.66 -26.50
CA GLY A 601 21.56 3.04 -26.32
C GLY A 601 21.46 1.83 -25.39
N THR A 602 21.94 0.68 -25.87
CA THR A 602 21.99 -0.57 -25.11
C THR A 602 23.03 -1.51 -25.67
N PRO A 603 23.95 -2.05 -24.84
CA PRO A 603 24.91 -3.07 -25.29
C PRO A 603 24.23 -4.41 -25.61
N ASP A 604 22.98 -4.57 -25.22
CA ASP A 604 22.19 -5.79 -25.36
C ASP A 604 21.31 -5.80 -26.63
N ALA A 605 21.48 -4.85 -27.55
CA ALA A 605 20.61 -4.61 -28.70
C ALA A 605 20.27 -5.87 -29.51
N ALA A 606 21.23 -6.79 -29.68
CA ALA A 606 21.04 -8.03 -30.41
C ALA A 606 20.10 -9.03 -29.72
N THR A 607 19.97 -8.95 -28.40
CA THR A 607 19.23 -9.93 -27.57
C THR A 607 17.90 -9.41 -27.04
N ILE A 608 17.61 -8.12 -27.18
CA ILE A 608 16.30 -7.56 -26.78
C ILE A 608 15.20 -8.16 -27.62
N THR A 609 14.21 -8.74 -26.99
CA THR A 609 13.06 -9.35 -27.68
C THR A 609 11.87 -8.40 -27.79
N THR A 610 11.61 -7.59 -26.75
CA THR A 610 10.52 -6.63 -26.71
C THR A 610 10.92 -5.34 -26.01
N ALA A 611 10.14 -4.27 -26.25
CA ALA A 611 10.24 -3.01 -25.54
C ALA A 611 8.84 -2.51 -25.17
N ALA A 612 8.72 -1.81 -24.04
CA ALA A 612 7.44 -1.30 -23.58
C ALA A 612 7.57 0.04 -22.86
N LEU A 613 6.55 0.86 -23.00
CA LEU A 613 6.28 2.00 -22.13
C LEU A 613 5.25 1.59 -21.07
N MET A 614 5.62 1.75 -19.80
CA MET A 614 4.73 1.56 -18.66
C MET A 614 4.39 2.93 -18.09
N ARG A 615 3.12 3.36 -18.17
CA ARG A 615 2.72 4.64 -17.59
C ARG A 615 2.87 4.60 -16.08
N ASN A 616 3.39 5.67 -15.49
CA ASN A 616 3.48 5.80 -14.05
C ASN A 616 2.10 5.63 -13.42
N GLY A 617 1.99 4.72 -12.45
CA GLY A 617 0.73 4.42 -11.79
C GLY A 617 0.34 5.45 -10.75
N SER A 618 -0.96 5.63 -10.57
CA SER A 618 -1.56 6.34 -9.44
C SER A 618 -2.78 5.54 -8.96
N CYS A 619 -2.76 5.03 -7.75
CA CYS A 619 -3.76 4.07 -7.28
C CYS A 619 -4.39 4.46 -5.95
N THR A 620 -5.65 4.08 -5.82
CA THR A 620 -6.45 4.14 -4.60
C THR A 620 -7.62 3.17 -4.69
N HIS A 621 -8.09 2.63 -3.57
CA HIS A 621 -9.32 1.83 -3.51
C HIS A 621 -9.36 0.76 -4.62
N SER A 622 -8.34 -0.09 -4.68
CA SER A 622 -8.27 -1.22 -5.62
C SER A 622 -8.25 -0.85 -7.11
N PHE A 623 -8.03 0.41 -7.46
CA PHE A 623 -8.01 0.83 -8.86
C PHE A 623 -6.85 1.80 -9.16
N ASN A 624 -6.15 1.53 -10.26
CA ASN A 624 -5.06 2.35 -10.78
C ASN A 624 -5.44 2.86 -12.19
N PRO A 625 -6.08 4.04 -12.30
CA PRO A 625 -6.56 4.56 -13.58
C PRO A 625 -5.43 4.98 -14.53
N ASP A 626 -4.25 5.31 -14.00
CA ASP A 626 -3.12 5.76 -14.81
C ASP A 626 -2.26 4.62 -15.37
N GLN A 627 -2.25 3.43 -14.74
CA GLN A 627 -1.40 2.34 -15.23
C GLN A 627 -1.76 1.92 -16.66
N ARG A 628 -0.73 1.73 -17.50
CA ARG A 628 -0.90 1.36 -18.89
C ARG A 628 0.37 0.71 -19.43
N HIS A 629 0.24 -0.43 -20.07
CA HIS A 629 1.32 -1.09 -20.80
C HIS A 629 1.14 -0.84 -22.29
N VAL A 630 2.11 -0.20 -22.93
CA VAL A 630 2.14 0.01 -24.38
C VAL A 630 3.37 -0.62 -24.96
N GLY A 631 3.21 -1.71 -25.72
CA GLY A 631 4.30 -2.34 -26.45
C GLY A 631 4.84 -1.42 -27.55
N LEU A 632 6.15 -1.47 -27.77
CA LEU A 632 6.83 -0.70 -28.81
C LEU A 632 7.35 -1.59 -29.91
N GLU A 633 7.28 -1.11 -31.16
CA GLU A 633 7.88 -1.75 -32.32
C GLU A 633 9.39 -1.46 -32.36
N ILE A 634 10.21 -2.51 -32.43
CA ILE A 634 11.65 -2.39 -32.70
C ILE A 634 11.84 -2.32 -34.21
N THR A 635 12.12 -1.12 -34.75
CA THR A 635 12.20 -0.87 -36.18
C THR A 635 13.59 -1.10 -36.76
N ALA A 636 14.66 -0.95 -35.93
CA ALA A 636 16.03 -1.22 -36.33
C ALA A 636 16.89 -1.62 -35.13
N ARG A 637 18.02 -2.30 -35.43
CA ARG A 637 19.05 -2.73 -34.48
C ARG A 637 20.43 -2.43 -35.05
N ALA A 638 21.30 -1.86 -34.22
CA ALA A 638 22.72 -1.72 -34.45
C ALA A 638 23.50 -2.47 -33.36
N ALA A 639 24.82 -2.32 -33.29
CA ALA A 639 25.62 -3.05 -32.31
C ALA A 639 25.24 -2.69 -30.86
N ASP A 640 25.09 -1.39 -30.58
CA ASP A 640 24.86 -0.86 -29.24
C ASP A 640 23.59 0.02 -29.18
N GLU A 641 22.70 -0.10 -30.15
CA GLU A 641 21.53 0.77 -30.28
C GLU A 641 20.30 0.01 -30.80
N LEU A 642 19.14 0.41 -30.30
CA LEU A 642 17.83 0.04 -30.83
C LEU A 642 17.08 1.28 -31.32
N THR A 643 16.38 1.17 -32.45
CA THR A 643 15.42 2.16 -32.87
C THR A 643 14.01 1.66 -32.53
N LEU A 644 13.28 2.43 -31.74
CA LEU A 644 11.92 2.13 -31.30
C LEU A 644 10.94 3.11 -31.95
N ARG A 645 9.78 2.62 -32.37
CA ARG A 645 8.65 3.47 -32.79
C ARG A 645 7.77 3.77 -31.60
N MET A 646 7.54 5.06 -31.33
CA MET A 646 6.64 5.51 -30.27
C MET A 646 5.16 5.28 -30.65
N PRO A 647 4.28 5.19 -29.63
CA PRO A 647 2.84 5.04 -29.85
C PRO A 647 2.29 6.09 -30.82
N PRO A 648 1.31 5.76 -31.65
CA PRO A 648 0.87 6.65 -32.76
C PRO A 648 0.25 7.96 -32.28
N ASP A 649 -0.45 7.95 -31.15
CA ASP A 649 -1.14 9.10 -30.60
C ASP A 649 -1.48 8.95 -29.11
N GLY A 650 -2.09 9.99 -28.54
CA GLY A 650 -2.49 10.04 -27.13
C GLY A 650 -3.66 9.11 -26.76
N ALA A 651 -4.37 8.55 -27.73
CA ALA A 651 -5.42 7.57 -27.42
C ALA A 651 -4.82 6.20 -27.08
N VAL A 652 -3.75 5.82 -27.76
CA VAL A 652 -2.96 4.63 -27.42
C VAL A 652 -2.15 4.87 -26.16
N ALA A 653 -1.52 6.04 -26.03
CA ALA A 653 -0.69 6.40 -24.88
C ALA A 653 -0.93 7.87 -24.49
N PRO A 654 -1.80 8.19 -23.54
CA PRO A 654 -2.03 9.57 -23.10
C PRO A 654 -0.74 10.29 -22.74
N PRO A 655 -0.60 11.60 -23.03
CA PRO A 655 0.64 12.34 -22.78
C PRO A 655 0.98 12.35 -21.29
N GLY A 656 2.28 12.27 -20.97
CA GLY A 656 2.77 12.22 -19.60
C GLY A 656 4.04 11.40 -19.44
N TRP A 657 4.32 10.97 -18.23
CA TRP A 657 5.53 10.23 -17.89
C TRP A 657 5.34 8.71 -17.94
N TYR A 658 6.32 8.04 -18.50
CA TYR A 658 6.38 6.60 -18.66
C TYR A 658 7.74 6.07 -18.24
N MET A 659 7.75 4.83 -17.77
CA MET A 659 8.93 4.00 -17.60
C MET A 659 9.17 3.22 -18.89
N LEU A 660 10.31 3.43 -19.55
CA LEU A 660 10.74 2.65 -20.73
C LEU A 660 11.49 1.41 -20.25
N PHE A 661 11.02 0.24 -20.64
CA PHE A 661 11.69 -1.04 -20.39
C PHE A 661 12.14 -1.69 -21.71
N LEU A 662 13.34 -2.29 -21.68
CA LEU A 662 13.79 -3.25 -22.68
C LEU A 662 13.75 -4.65 -22.06
N LEU A 663 13.27 -5.65 -22.81
CA LEU A 663 13.16 -7.01 -22.29
C LEU A 663 13.93 -8.00 -23.17
N ARG A 664 14.65 -8.92 -22.50
CA ARG A 664 15.28 -10.09 -23.09
C ARG A 664 14.58 -11.34 -22.55
N ASP A 665 13.82 -12.01 -23.42
CA ASP A 665 13.07 -13.24 -23.07
C ASP A 665 12.21 -13.09 -21.78
N GLY A 666 11.52 -11.94 -21.67
CA GLY A 666 10.68 -11.60 -20.53
C GLY A 666 11.42 -11.00 -19.32
N VAL A 667 12.75 -10.95 -19.33
CA VAL A 667 13.53 -10.30 -18.26
C VAL A 667 13.69 -8.81 -18.55
N PRO A 668 13.11 -7.90 -17.74
CA PRO A 668 13.15 -6.46 -17.99
C PRO A 668 14.48 -5.82 -17.54
N SER A 669 14.87 -4.74 -18.22
CA SER A 669 15.89 -3.78 -17.74
C SER A 669 15.42 -3.07 -16.47
N GLU A 670 16.26 -2.30 -15.81
CA GLU A 670 15.80 -1.13 -15.07
C GLU A 670 15.21 -0.14 -16.09
N ALA A 671 14.23 0.65 -15.67
CA ALA A 671 13.55 1.59 -16.55
C ALA A 671 14.26 2.94 -16.61
N GLU A 672 14.11 3.61 -17.75
CA GLU A 672 14.36 5.05 -17.86
C GLU A 672 13.03 5.81 -17.92
N PHE A 673 12.96 6.93 -17.21
CA PHE A 673 11.78 7.80 -17.29
C PHE A 673 11.80 8.61 -18.59
N VAL A 674 10.72 8.51 -19.36
CA VAL A 674 10.54 9.21 -20.64
C VAL A 674 9.22 9.96 -20.62
N ARG A 675 9.21 11.24 -20.95
CA ARG A 675 7.99 12.02 -21.12
C ARG A 675 7.49 11.90 -22.56
N LEU A 676 6.26 11.47 -22.73
CA LEU A 676 5.60 11.31 -24.04
C LEU A 676 4.60 12.45 -24.28
N GLY A 677 4.72 13.14 -25.44
CA GLY A 677 3.80 14.18 -25.90
C GLY A 677 4.16 15.59 -25.54
#